data_54ab1a2f1f42a65ab76cf32413a9c183
#
_entry.id   54ab1a2f1f42a65ab76cf32413a9c183
#
_cell.length_a   1.000
_cell.length_b   1.000
_cell.length_c   1.000
_cell.angle_alpha   90.00
_cell.angle_beta   90.00
_cell.angle_gamma   90.00
#
_symmetry.space_group_name_H-M   'P 1'
#
loop_
_entity.id
_entity.type
_entity.pdbx_description
1 polymer ?
#
loop_
_entity_poly.entity_id
_entity_poly.type
_entity_poly.pdbx_seq_one_letter_code
_entity_poly.pdbx_strand_id
1 'polypeptide(L)'
;MSEETRRRAASEVLRESSSTTKETPSQETMRLYEFGPFRLDPAERKLLRGNEIVVLTPKAFDTLHLLVRNSGRVLEKDELIAMLWPDTFVEEGSLSNHIFLLRKALGENPAFIETVPRRGYRFVGAVRQIPRTAPTHLDKPREVGAAGDSSSRLAASPTERTRNRILGIRAGVVVMVGIVVTASILVSILRAPAVPKVLRYVQITNDGIAKCVNNCFPSAQVSDGSRIYFVEAPPGDWVVAQTSVSGGEVVRLPAILGGANHINVSAISPDRSQLLVTAWNEPQAEVPLWILHLPDGFARRLGDVMGWNGTWSPDGQTIAYSKAQELFIVKADGSGSRRIVTLPGYDLIEPRWSPDARVLRFTAIKNQLNSLWEVSPTGTDLHPLFAAGSTPPGNDRAGECCGAWTPDGKYFVYNSIRDGVATISAIREGHGLLRRARSEPAQLTAGPMHFWGPSPSVDGKRLFVLGEQSRGELMHYDSKSRQFVTFLSGISAEGLDFSRDGKWVTYVTFPEGVLWRSRIEGTERLQLTNLPVKAAVPRWSPDGKRIVFSGSTPGKPWQIFLIPADGGSPEQLIPGENDELDANWSPDGESLVFGESGYSPSSSIYVLNLHTRQVSTLPGSKGLCSPRWSPDARFINANAYDSMKLMLFDLTAQTWSEIDSGHFHGFPVWSKDAKYLYFSSPYEKGTPFFRLRVADHKLERVANANLPRGVAWGIWGAWTGLAPDNSPLLLRDTSMQEIYALDVQWP
;
A
#
# COMPACT_ATOMS: atom_id res chain seq x y z
N MET A 1 48.78 19.67 9.96
CA MET A 1 48.26 20.08 8.63
C MET A 1 46.78 20.34 8.76
N SER A 2 46.38 21.60 8.67
CA SER A 2 45.04 22.06 8.96
C SER A 2 44.04 21.70 7.83
N GLU A 3 42.82 21.62 8.21
CA GLU A 3 41.67 21.28 7.33
C GLU A 3 41.54 22.19 6.11
N GLU A 4 42.09 23.39 6.18
CA GLU A 4 42.15 24.39 5.13
C GLU A 4 43.13 24.01 3.97
N THR A 5 44.17 23.22 4.28
CA THR A 5 45.14 22.69 3.30
C THR A 5 44.51 21.53 2.50
N ARG A 6 43.59 20.79 3.07
CA ARG A 6 42.84 19.72 2.37
C ARG A 6 41.76 20.29 1.45
N ARG A 7 41.13 21.40 1.79
CA ARG A 7 40.14 22.08 0.92
C ARG A 7 40.74 22.74 -0.28
N ARG A 8 41.99 23.25 -0.21
CA ARG A 8 42.69 23.81 -1.35
C ARG A 8 43.17 22.75 -2.35
N ALA A 9 43.65 21.60 -1.85
CA ALA A 9 44.06 20.50 -2.74
C ALA A 9 42.84 19.86 -3.48
N ALA A 10 41.67 19.81 -2.85
CA ALA A 10 40.43 19.31 -3.48
C ALA A 10 39.89 20.28 -4.55
N SER A 11 40.14 21.59 -4.43
CA SER A 11 39.68 22.58 -5.44
C SER A 11 40.61 22.72 -6.65
N GLU A 12 41.85 22.30 -6.55
CA GLU A 12 42.81 22.31 -7.65
C GLU A 12 42.64 21.06 -8.55
N VAL A 13 42.33 19.90 -7.98
CA VAL A 13 42.06 18.67 -8.75
C VAL A 13 40.73 18.78 -9.55
N LEU A 14 39.80 19.64 -9.12
CA LEU A 14 38.55 19.91 -9.85
C LEU A 14 38.73 20.93 -11.02
N ARG A 15 39.87 21.60 -11.14
CA ARG A 15 40.13 22.54 -12.23
C ARG A 15 40.87 21.95 -13.41
N GLU A 16 41.57 20.84 -13.28
CA GLU A 16 42.29 20.19 -14.37
C GLU A 16 41.52 19.12 -15.15
N SER A 17 40.32 18.75 -14.75
CA SER A 17 39.46 17.78 -15.47
C SER A 17 38.36 18.42 -16.33
N SER A 18 38.41 19.75 -16.60
CA SER A 18 37.38 20.47 -17.36
C SER A 18 37.84 20.90 -18.74
N SER A 19 38.45 20.01 -19.51
CA SER A 19 38.62 20.17 -20.95
C SER A 19 38.13 18.95 -21.73
N THR A 20 36.86 18.63 -21.56
CA THR A 20 36.13 17.81 -22.52
C THR A 20 34.81 18.54 -22.80
N THR A 21 34.63 18.91 -24.02
CA THR A 21 33.56 19.69 -24.65
C THR A 21 32.20 19.50 -23.96
N LYS A 22 31.64 20.55 -23.35
CA LYS A 22 30.24 20.64 -22.94
C LYS A 22 29.36 20.60 -24.18
N GLU A 23 28.89 19.45 -24.58
CA GLU A 23 27.76 19.33 -25.50
C GLU A 23 26.49 19.80 -24.80
N THR A 24 25.79 20.70 -25.43
CA THR A 24 24.52 21.31 -24.96
C THR A 24 23.44 20.25 -24.78
N PRO A 25 22.53 20.35 -23.77
CA PRO A 25 21.48 19.35 -23.48
C PRO A 25 20.55 19.00 -24.65
N SER A 26 20.51 19.76 -25.69
CA SER A 26 19.65 19.59 -26.87
C SER A 26 20.15 18.54 -27.88
N GLN A 27 21.39 18.07 -27.83
CA GLN A 27 21.90 17.05 -28.76
C GLN A 27 21.76 15.62 -28.24
N GLU A 28 21.60 15.41 -26.96
CA GLU A 28 21.48 14.08 -26.34
C GLU A 28 20.11 13.41 -26.59
N THR A 29 19.06 14.20 -26.74
CA THR A 29 17.70 13.71 -27.00
C THR A 29 17.48 13.24 -28.46
N MET A 30 18.45 13.38 -29.32
CA MET A 30 18.35 13.01 -30.75
C MET A 30 18.98 11.66 -31.10
N ARG A 31 19.45 10.88 -30.15
CA ARG A 31 20.10 9.58 -30.41
C ARG A 31 19.30 8.41 -29.86
N LEU A 32 19.12 7.40 -30.70
CA LEU A 32 18.60 6.10 -30.33
C LEU A 32 19.77 5.14 -30.09
N TYR A 33 19.63 4.23 -29.14
CA TYR A 33 20.62 3.19 -28.84
C TYR A 33 20.03 1.80 -29.17
N GLU A 34 20.74 1.01 -29.96
CA GLU A 34 20.40 -0.37 -30.23
C GLU A 34 21.44 -1.31 -29.61
N PHE A 35 20.99 -2.35 -28.94
CA PHE A 35 21.83 -3.40 -28.35
C PHE A 35 21.07 -4.72 -28.29
N GLY A 36 21.61 -5.78 -28.85
CA GLY A 36 20.91 -7.06 -29.01
C GLY A 36 19.54 -6.86 -29.67
N PRO A 37 18.45 -7.40 -29.13
CA PRO A 37 17.10 -7.22 -29.66
C PRO A 37 16.42 -5.94 -29.19
N PHE A 38 17.14 -5.08 -28.43
CA PHE A 38 16.57 -3.90 -27.79
C PHE A 38 16.91 -2.60 -28.50
N ARG A 39 15.93 -1.67 -28.47
CA ARG A 39 16.07 -0.28 -28.89
C ARG A 39 15.66 0.65 -27.75
N LEU A 40 16.58 1.50 -27.29
CA LEU A 40 16.35 2.50 -26.25
C LEU A 40 16.17 3.87 -26.89
N ASP A 41 15.03 4.51 -26.64
CA ASP A 41 14.72 5.89 -27.04
C ASP A 41 14.71 6.81 -25.81
N PRO A 42 15.79 7.59 -25.59
CA PRO A 42 15.85 8.50 -24.44
C PRO A 42 14.86 9.65 -24.50
N ALA A 43 14.45 10.11 -25.68
CA ALA A 43 13.51 11.23 -25.85
C ALA A 43 12.08 10.80 -25.48
N GLU A 44 11.67 9.60 -25.85
CA GLU A 44 10.36 9.05 -25.50
C GLU A 44 10.38 8.21 -24.20
N ARG A 45 11.56 8.05 -23.60
CA ARG A 45 11.78 7.22 -22.40
C ARG A 45 11.23 5.82 -22.56
N LYS A 46 11.46 5.19 -23.73
CA LYS A 46 10.96 3.86 -24.07
C LYS A 46 12.12 2.89 -24.33
N LEU A 47 11.95 1.68 -23.84
CA LEU A 47 12.74 0.52 -24.23
C LEU A 47 11.85 -0.40 -25.07
N LEU A 48 12.31 -0.79 -26.26
CA LEU A 48 11.58 -1.68 -27.17
C LEU A 48 12.38 -2.97 -27.33
N ARG A 49 11.70 -4.10 -27.39
CA ARG A 49 12.24 -5.41 -27.83
C ARG A 49 11.55 -5.79 -29.15
N GLY A 50 12.23 -5.57 -30.27
CA GLY A 50 11.55 -5.59 -31.56
C GLY A 50 10.51 -4.45 -31.61
N ASN A 51 9.23 -4.79 -31.74
CA ASN A 51 8.10 -3.84 -31.74
C ASN A 51 7.34 -3.76 -30.41
N GLU A 52 7.72 -4.53 -29.40
CA GLU A 52 7.05 -4.57 -28.11
C GLU A 52 7.72 -3.63 -27.11
N ILE A 53 6.92 -2.88 -26.34
CA ILE A 53 7.43 -1.97 -25.29
C ILE A 53 7.78 -2.79 -24.06
N VAL A 54 9.03 -2.71 -23.61
CA VAL A 54 9.48 -3.24 -22.32
C VAL A 54 9.28 -2.16 -21.25
N VAL A 55 8.35 -2.41 -20.33
CA VAL A 55 8.01 -1.46 -19.27
C VAL A 55 9.12 -1.41 -18.24
N LEU A 56 9.69 -0.23 -18.01
CA LEU A 56 10.68 0.06 -16.97
C LEU A 56 10.18 1.18 -16.07
N THR A 57 10.53 1.12 -14.79
CA THR A 57 10.33 2.27 -13.91
C THR A 57 11.22 3.45 -14.35
N PRO A 58 10.82 4.71 -14.07
CA PRO A 58 11.59 5.88 -14.49
C PRO A 58 13.08 5.81 -14.09
N LYS A 59 13.38 5.40 -12.87
CA LYS A 59 14.76 5.27 -12.37
C LYS A 59 15.50 4.06 -12.96
N ALA A 60 14.81 2.95 -13.20
CA ALA A 60 15.43 1.82 -13.93
C ALA A 60 15.76 2.22 -15.38
N PHE A 61 14.89 2.99 -16.04
CA PHE A 61 15.19 3.53 -17.36
C PHE A 61 16.42 4.47 -17.35
N ASP A 62 16.48 5.39 -16.39
CA ASP A 62 17.63 6.31 -16.23
C ASP A 62 18.92 5.53 -15.95
N THR A 63 18.85 4.49 -15.11
CA THR A 63 19.99 3.60 -14.83
C THR A 63 20.44 2.86 -16.09
N LEU A 64 19.50 2.32 -16.88
CA LEU A 64 19.82 1.66 -18.14
C LEU A 64 20.44 2.62 -19.15
N HIS A 65 19.85 3.81 -19.31
CA HIS A 65 20.36 4.83 -20.23
C HIS A 65 21.79 5.24 -19.88
N LEU A 66 22.06 5.44 -18.58
CA LEU A 66 23.39 5.77 -18.09
C LEU A 66 24.41 4.66 -18.35
N LEU A 67 24.03 3.41 -18.12
CA LEU A 67 24.87 2.24 -18.39
C LEU A 67 25.14 2.03 -19.88
N VAL A 68 24.11 2.15 -20.73
CA VAL A 68 24.20 1.99 -22.19
C VAL A 68 25.06 3.09 -22.81
N ARG A 69 24.90 4.35 -22.35
CA ARG A 69 25.70 5.49 -22.78
C ARG A 69 27.20 5.30 -22.48
N ASN A 70 27.50 4.67 -21.34
CA ASN A 70 28.86 4.38 -20.89
C ASN A 70 29.25 2.91 -21.14
N SER A 71 28.73 2.30 -22.20
CA SER A 71 29.00 0.89 -22.52
C SER A 71 30.51 0.59 -22.54
N GLY A 72 30.89 -0.53 -21.91
CA GLY A 72 32.29 -0.95 -21.78
C GLY A 72 33.04 -0.38 -20.58
N ARG A 73 32.60 0.78 -20.01
CA ARG A 73 33.21 1.39 -18.82
C ARG A 73 32.57 0.82 -17.55
N VAL A 74 33.37 0.60 -16.52
CA VAL A 74 32.87 0.33 -15.16
C VAL A 74 32.43 1.66 -14.54
N LEU A 75 31.14 1.76 -14.19
CA LEU A 75 30.63 2.87 -13.40
C LEU A 75 30.62 2.45 -11.93
N GLU A 76 31.25 3.23 -11.08
CA GLU A 76 31.31 2.96 -9.64
C GLU A 76 29.93 3.19 -9.01
N LYS A 77 29.65 2.51 -7.89
CA LYS A 77 28.35 2.61 -7.24
C LYS A 77 28.02 4.03 -6.80
N ASP A 78 29.00 4.71 -6.20
CA ASP A 78 28.85 6.10 -5.75
C ASP A 78 28.68 7.06 -6.92
N GLU A 79 29.37 6.83 -8.04
CA GLU A 79 29.19 7.59 -9.29
C GLU A 79 27.77 7.44 -9.85
N LEU A 80 27.24 6.21 -9.89
CA LEU A 80 25.88 5.92 -10.33
C LEU A 80 24.84 6.57 -9.40
N ILE A 81 25.03 6.47 -8.09
CA ILE A 81 24.13 7.06 -7.10
C ILE A 81 24.12 8.59 -7.25
N ALA A 82 25.29 9.23 -7.34
CA ALA A 82 25.39 10.67 -7.50
C ALA A 82 24.73 11.17 -8.80
N MET A 83 24.86 10.45 -9.92
CA MET A 83 24.24 10.83 -11.20
C MET A 83 22.75 10.58 -11.24
N LEU A 84 22.25 9.53 -10.59
CA LEU A 84 20.84 9.15 -10.61
C LEU A 84 20.02 9.89 -9.54
N TRP A 85 20.63 10.28 -8.43
CA TRP A 85 20.00 10.96 -7.29
C TRP A 85 20.85 12.11 -6.77
N PRO A 86 21.05 13.20 -7.57
CA PRO A 86 21.98 14.28 -7.22
C PRO A 86 21.61 15.03 -5.93
N ASP A 87 20.31 15.05 -5.57
CA ASP A 87 19.81 15.82 -4.43
C ASP A 87 19.26 14.95 -3.30
N THR A 88 19.51 13.63 -3.33
CA THR A 88 18.93 12.69 -2.35
C THR A 88 19.96 11.67 -1.89
N PHE A 89 20.10 11.49 -0.58
CA PHE A 89 20.90 10.39 -0.04
C PHE A 89 20.19 9.07 -0.27
N VAL A 90 20.80 8.16 -1.04
CA VAL A 90 20.24 6.85 -1.39
C VAL A 90 21.23 5.76 -1.04
N GLU A 91 20.75 4.73 -0.36
CA GLU A 91 21.56 3.55 -0.02
C GLU A 91 21.88 2.69 -1.26
N GLU A 92 23.02 2.00 -1.25
CA GLU A 92 23.45 1.07 -2.32
C GLU A 92 22.41 -0.01 -2.66
N GLY A 93 21.55 -0.37 -1.70
CA GLY A 93 20.45 -1.32 -1.90
C GLY A 93 19.47 -0.89 -3.00
N SER A 94 19.16 0.40 -3.10
CA SER A 94 18.28 0.94 -4.13
C SER A 94 18.86 0.79 -5.54
N LEU A 95 20.15 1.08 -5.71
CA LEU A 95 20.85 0.87 -6.99
C LEU A 95 20.87 -0.63 -7.37
N SER A 96 21.15 -1.50 -6.40
CA SER A 96 21.17 -2.95 -6.60
C SER A 96 19.80 -3.48 -7.06
N ASN A 97 18.71 -2.95 -6.51
CA ASN A 97 17.35 -3.30 -6.93
C ASN A 97 17.06 -2.85 -8.39
N HIS A 98 17.48 -1.65 -8.79
CA HIS A 98 17.33 -1.22 -10.19
C HIS A 98 18.12 -2.10 -11.15
N ILE A 99 19.33 -2.51 -10.79
CA ILE A 99 20.13 -3.45 -11.59
C ILE A 99 19.44 -4.82 -11.70
N PHE A 100 18.86 -5.31 -10.62
CA PHE A 100 18.07 -6.55 -10.63
C PHE A 100 16.85 -6.45 -11.57
N LEU A 101 16.08 -5.37 -11.47
CA LEU A 101 14.91 -5.13 -12.34
C LEU A 101 15.32 -5.03 -13.81
N LEU A 102 16.46 -4.39 -14.12
CA LEU A 102 16.99 -4.30 -15.46
C LEU A 102 17.41 -5.67 -16.02
N ARG A 103 18.09 -6.49 -15.23
CA ARG A 103 18.44 -7.86 -15.63
C ARG A 103 17.20 -8.69 -15.94
N LYS A 104 16.18 -8.60 -15.12
CA LYS A 104 14.89 -9.26 -15.35
C LYS A 104 14.20 -8.78 -16.63
N ALA A 105 14.20 -7.47 -16.89
CA ALA A 105 13.55 -6.86 -18.07
C ALA A 105 14.30 -7.16 -19.38
N LEU A 106 15.62 -7.28 -19.33
CA LEU A 106 16.48 -7.59 -20.48
C LEU A 106 16.54 -9.11 -20.78
N GLY A 107 15.90 -9.93 -19.94
CA GLY A 107 15.87 -11.39 -20.06
C GLY A 107 17.03 -12.08 -19.36
N GLU A 108 16.92 -13.38 -19.15
CA GLU A 108 17.87 -14.21 -18.38
C GLU A 108 19.27 -14.33 -18.98
N ASN A 109 19.56 -13.64 -20.05
CA ASN A 109 20.91 -13.58 -20.59
C ASN A 109 21.74 -12.57 -19.77
N PRO A 110 22.61 -12.99 -18.83
CA PRO A 110 23.38 -12.12 -17.95
C PRO A 110 24.38 -11.21 -18.72
N ALA A 111 24.38 -11.30 -20.04
CA ALA A 111 25.37 -10.71 -20.93
C ALA A 111 25.32 -9.18 -21.02
N PHE A 112 24.25 -8.48 -20.61
CA PHE A 112 24.17 -7.03 -20.80
C PHE A 112 24.71 -6.20 -19.64
N ILE A 113 24.53 -6.63 -18.39
CA ILE A 113 24.99 -5.89 -17.20
C ILE A 113 25.82 -6.79 -16.32
N GLU A 114 27.11 -6.52 -16.27
CA GLU A 114 28.08 -7.24 -15.42
C GLU A 114 28.24 -6.52 -14.09
N THR A 115 28.32 -7.29 -12.98
CA THR A 115 28.75 -6.77 -11.68
C THR A 115 30.25 -6.91 -11.56
N VAL A 116 30.95 -5.79 -11.36
CA VAL A 116 32.38 -5.80 -11.02
C VAL A 116 32.53 -5.74 -9.50
N PRO A 117 32.95 -6.84 -8.85
CA PRO A 117 32.98 -6.94 -7.38
C PRO A 117 33.71 -5.77 -6.72
N ARG A 118 33.12 -5.19 -5.67
CA ARG A 118 33.61 -4.05 -4.87
C ARG A 118 33.79 -2.74 -5.63
N ARG A 119 33.43 -2.66 -6.93
CA ARG A 119 33.57 -1.43 -7.73
C ARG A 119 32.24 -0.90 -8.24
N GLY A 120 31.46 -1.69 -8.97
CA GLY A 120 30.22 -1.18 -9.55
C GLY A 120 29.67 -2.08 -10.64
N TYR A 121 29.14 -1.46 -11.71
CA TYR A 121 28.47 -2.15 -12.80
C TYR A 121 29.03 -1.72 -14.15
N ARG A 122 29.01 -2.64 -15.12
CA ARG A 122 29.45 -2.40 -16.50
C ARG A 122 28.41 -2.93 -17.47
N PHE A 123 28.09 -2.13 -18.50
CA PHE A 123 27.30 -2.60 -19.62
C PHE A 123 28.24 -3.25 -20.65
N VAL A 124 28.01 -4.53 -20.95
CA VAL A 124 28.88 -5.33 -21.84
C VAL A 124 28.27 -5.63 -23.21
N GLY A 125 27.01 -5.21 -23.44
CA GLY A 125 26.38 -5.34 -24.75
C GLY A 125 26.99 -4.42 -25.79
N ALA A 126 27.13 -4.89 -27.03
CA ALA A 126 27.53 -4.03 -28.15
C ALA A 126 26.43 -3.00 -28.42
N VAL A 127 26.73 -1.69 -28.26
CA VAL A 127 25.79 -0.60 -28.42
C VAL A 127 26.05 0.12 -29.74
N ARG A 128 25.01 0.26 -30.56
CA ARG A 128 25.00 1.06 -31.77
C ARG A 128 24.18 2.33 -31.56
N GLN A 129 24.75 3.50 -31.82
CA GLN A 129 24.02 4.75 -31.79
C GLN A 129 23.49 5.08 -33.19
N ILE A 130 22.19 5.41 -33.26
CA ILE A 130 21.53 5.78 -34.53
C ILE A 130 20.97 7.19 -34.39
N PRO A 131 21.25 8.09 -35.39
CA PRO A 131 20.60 9.39 -35.40
C PRO A 131 19.07 9.24 -35.56
N ARG A 132 18.30 10.00 -34.81
CA ARG A 132 16.84 10.05 -34.97
C ARG A 132 16.52 10.86 -36.24
N THR A 133 16.22 10.18 -37.34
CA THR A 133 15.66 10.84 -38.54
C THR A 133 14.22 11.22 -38.29
N ALA A 134 13.85 12.46 -38.54
CA ALA A 134 12.45 12.91 -38.51
C ALA A 134 11.60 12.08 -39.49
N PRO A 135 10.32 11.80 -39.19
CA PRO A 135 9.47 11.00 -40.08
C PRO A 135 9.26 11.75 -41.40
N THR A 136 9.89 11.25 -42.45
CA THR A 136 9.64 11.69 -43.84
C THR A 136 8.28 11.15 -44.27
N HIS A 137 7.43 12.00 -44.78
CA HIS A 137 6.17 11.70 -45.43
C HIS A 137 6.32 10.55 -46.43
N LEU A 138 5.42 9.55 -46.30
CA LEU A 138 5.29 8.44 -47.24
C LEU A 138 4.94 8.97 -48.62
N ASP A 139 5.87 8.80 -49.56
CA ASP A 139 5.67 8.97 -51.00
C ASP A 139 4.75 7.85 -51.50
N LYS A 140 3.76 8.27 -52.28
CA LYS A 140 2.91 7.39 -53.08
C LYS A 140 3.69 6.71 -54.19
N PRO A 141 3.36 5.46 -54.58
CA PRO A 141 3.99 4.81 -55.71
C PRO A 141 3.66 5.50 -57.01
N ARG A 142 4.64 5.80 -57.82
CA ARG A 142 4.57 6.37 -59.17
C ARG A 142 4.35 5.21 -60.15
N GLU A 143 3.17 5.17 -60.76
CA GLU A 143 2.89 4.29 -61.93
C GLU A 143 3.61 4.87 -63.16
N VAL A 144 4.34 3.99 -63.84
CA VAL A 144 5.04 4.21 -65.09
C VAL A 144 4.06 4.10 -66.25
N GLY A 145 4.02 5.13 -67.10
CA GLY A 145 3.17 5.17 -68.27
C GLY A 145 3.70 4.34 -69.42
N ALA A 146 2.80 3.89 -70.25
CA ALA A 146 3.12 3.47 -71.64
C ALA A 146 2.16 4.20 -72.59
N ALA A 147 2.73 4.72 -73.64
CA ALA A 147 2.15 5.55 -74.68
C ALA A 147 1.48 4.75 -75.77
N GLY A 148 0.64 5.39 -76.56
CA GLY A 148 0.17 4.97 -77.88
C GLY A 148 -1.32 5.25 -78.07
N ASP A 149 -1.73 5.98 -78.86
CA ASP A 149 -1.72 6.72 -80.10
C ASP A 149 -3.14 6.81 -80.69
N SER A 150 -3.41 7.98 -81.20
CA SER A 150 -4.24 8.39 -82.32
C SER A 150 -5.75 8.05 -82.48
N SER A 151 -6.44 9.14 -82.58
CA SER A 151 -7.46 9.54 -83.64
C SER A 151 -8.87 8.96 -83.58
N SER A 152 -9.88 9.75 -83.49
CA SER A 152 -10.61 10.46 -84.54
C SER A 152 -11.91 11.00 -84.02
N ARG A 153 -12.26 12.12 -84.61
CA ARG A 153 -13.46 12.94 -84.42
C ARG A 153 -14.77 12.22 -84.73
N LEU A 154 -15.86 12.59 -84.01
CA LEU A 154 -17.09 13.07 -84.61
C LEU A 154 -17.98 13.69 -83.52
N ALA A 155 -18.61 14.84 -83.93
CA ALA A 155 -19.45 15.68 -83.13
C ALA A 155 -20.92 15.15 -83.09
N ALA A 156 -21.57 15.34 -81.93
CA ALA A 156 -23.04 15.42 -81.84
C ALA A 156 -23.44 16.24 -80.60
N SER A 157 -24.41 17.10 -80.79
CA SER A 157 -24.91 18.24 -80.03
C SER A 157 -25.43 17.98 -78.62
N PRO A 158 -25.54 19.01 -77.80
CA PRO A 158 -25.80 18.90 -76.36
C PRO A 158 -27.27 19.25 -76.05
N THR A 159 -28.00 18.31 -75.54
CA THR A 159 -29.24 18.63 -74.78
C THR A 159 -29.77 17.33 -74.15
N GLU A 160 -29.34 17.03 -72.95
CA GLU A 160 -30.04 16.18 -71.95
C GLU A 160 -29.15 15.65 -70.78
N ARG A 161 -27.87 16.01 -70.73
CA ARG A 161 -26.95 15.47 -69.69
C ARG A 161 -26.78 16.32 -68.46
N THR A 162 -27.33 17.49 -68.32
CA THR A 162 -27.05 18.40 -67.21
C THR A 162 -27.91 18.12 -65.99
N ARG A 163 -29.09 17.51 -66.15
CA ARG A 163 -29.98 17.26 -64.99
C ARG A 163 -29.59 16.02 -64.19
N ASN A 164 -29.02 15.02 -64.84
CA ASN A 164 -28.61 13.80 -64.15
C ASN A 164 -27.17 13.92 -63.42
N ARG A 165 -26.31 14.86 -63.88
CA ARG A 165 -25.04 15.11 -63.25
C ARG A 165 -25.15 15.79 -61.85
N ILE A 166 -26.17 16.71 -61.75
CA ILE A 166 -26.38 17.40 -60.44
C ILE A 166 -27.00 16.45 -59.43
N LEU A 167 -27.85 15.50 -59.86
CA LEU A 167 -28.38 14.47 -58.94
C LEU A 167 -27.31 13.45 -58.51
N GLY A 168 -26.43 13.05 -59.43
CA GLY A 168 -25.32 12.13 -59.15
C GLY A 168 -24.24 12.74 -58.20
N ILE A 169 -23.96 14.06 -58.37
CA ILE A 169 -23.01 14.77 -57.47
C ILE A 169 -23.62 14.92 -56.07
N ARG A 170 -24.93 15.23 -55.96
CA ARG A 170 -25.59 15.31 -54.63
C ARG A 170 -25.69 13.94 -53.95
N ALA A 171 -25.98 12.88 -54.70
CA ALA A 171 -25.97 11.51 -54.16
C ALA A 171 -24.53 11.07 -53.74
N GLY A 172 -23.52 11.38 -54.54
CA GLY A 172 -22.11 11.10 -54.22
C GLY A 172 -21.60 11.85 -52.98
N VAL A 173 -22.01 13.13 -52.81
CA VAL A 173 -21.67 13.92 -51.62
C VAL A 173 -22.35 13.35 -50.35
N VAL A 174 -23.63 12.95 -50.44
CA VAL A 174 -24.34 12.33 -49.30
C VAL A 174 -23.70 10.99 -48.89
N VAL A 175 -23.31 10.16 -49.86
CA VAL A 175 -22.65 8.89 -49.64
C VAL A 175 -21.24 9.13 -49.04
N MET A 176 -20.49 10.11 -49.52
CA MET A 176 -19.17 10.45 -49.00
C MET A 176 -19.26 11.00 -47.57
N VAL A 177 -20.24 11.87 -47.28
CA VAL A 177 -20.50 12.35 -45.91
C VAL A 177 -20.90 11.20 -45.01
N GLY A 178 -21.76 10.28 -45.50
CA GLY A 178 -22.12 9.06 -44.76
C GLY A 178 -20.89 8.18 -44.43
N ILE A 179 -19.99 7.98 -45.39
CA ILE A 179 -18.74 7.22 -45.18
C ILE A 179 -17.81 7.93 -44.21
N VAL A 180 -17.66 9.26 -44.31
CA VAL A 180 -16.82 10.04 -43.38
C VAL A 180 -17.43 10.02 -41.99
N VAL A 181 -18.73 10.13 -41.83
CA VAL A 181 -19.42 10.04 -40.54
C VAL A 181 -19.27 8.62 -39.91
N THR A 182 -19.52 7.58 -40.74
CA THR A 182 -19.35 6.19 -40.27
C THR A 182 -17.90 5.86 -39.95
N ALA A 183 -16.92 6.32 -40.73
CA ALA A 183 -15.53 6.17 -40.48
C ALA A 183 -15.10 6.94 -39.21
N SER A 184 -15.63 8.16 -39.00
CA SER A 184 -15.41 8.95 -37.80
C SER A 184 -15.99 8.28 -36.54
N ILE A 185 -17.20 7.72 -36.67
CA ILE A 185 -17.84 6.95 -35.61
C ILE A 185 -17.02 5.66 -35.33
N LEU A 186 -16.59 4.96 -36.36
CA LEU A 186 -15.79 3.75 -36.25
C LEU A 186 -14.42 4.03 -35.62
N VAL A 187 -13.75 5.12 -36.02
CA VAL A 187 -12.49 5.59 -35.39
C VAL A 187 -12.73 6.00 -33.95
N SER A 188 -13.84 6.62 -33.61
CA SER A 188 -14.19 6.96 -32.21
C SER A 188 -14.49 5.73 -31.36
N ILE A 189 -15.09 4.68 -31.98
CA ILE A 189 -15.37 3.39 -31.30
C ILE A 189 -14.08 2.56 -31.14
N LEU A 190 -13.17 2.62 -32.12
CA LEU A 190 -11.92 1.87 -32.13
C LEU A 190 -10.78 2.57 -31.37
N ARG A 191 -10.92 3.86 -31.04
CA ARG A 191 -9.98 4.52 -30.14
C ARG A 191 -10.16 3.94 -28.74
N ALA A 192 -9.14 3.25 -28.24
CA ALA A 192 -9.09 2.88 -26.83
C ALA A 192 -9.35 4.14 -25.98
N PRO A 193 -10.26 4.08 -24.99
CA PRO A 193 -10.54 5.24 -24.13
C PRO A 193 -9.25 5.69 -23.50
N ALA A 194 -8.95 6.98 -23.61
CA ALA A 194 -7.78 7.54 -22.94
C ALA A 194 -7.92 7.29 -21.42
N VAL A 195 -6.82 6.86 -20.80
CA VAL A 195 -6.78 6.49 -19.39
C VAL A 195 -6.29 7.69 -18.57
N PRO A 196 -6.91 8.00 -17.42
CA PRO A 196 -6.43 9.07 -16.55
C PRO A 196 -5.01 8.80 -16.07
N LYS A 197 -4.20 9.86 -15.93
CA LYS A 197 -2.78 9.76 -15.56
C LYS A 197 -2.39 10.80 -14.54
N VAL A 198 -1.58 10.39 -13.56
CA VAL A 198 -0.90 11.33 -12.67
C VAL A 198 0.31 11.89 -13.41
N LEU A 199 0.37 13.22 -13.53
CA LEU A 199 1.44 13.96 -14.19
C LEU A 199 2.57 14.28 -13.22
N ARG A 200 2.22 14.61 -11.97
CA ARG A 200 3.16 15.06 -10.95
C ARG A 200 2.64 14.74 -9.55
N TYR A 201 3.57 14.42 -8.65
CA TYR A 201 3.38 14.30 -7.21
C TYR A 201 4.00 15.52 -6.54
N VAL A 202 3.24 16.21 -5.70
CA VAL A 202 3.70 17.38 -4.94
C VAL A 202 3.47 17.09 -3.48
N GLN A 203 4.51 17.05 -2.68
CA GLN A 203 4.42 16.93 -1.23
C GLN A 203 3.90 18.28 -0.66
N ILE A 204 2.83 18.23 0.13
CA ILE A 204 2.15 19.41 0.68
C ILE A 204 2.58 19.66 2.13
N THR A 205 2.75 18.60 2.92
CA THR A 205 3.25 18.69 4.30
C THR A 205 4.61 18.03 4.41
N ASN A 206 5.44 18.50 5.35
CA ASN A 206 6.78 17.93 5.63
C ASN A 206 7.17 18.26 7.07
N ASP A 207 6.30 17.96 8.03
CA ASP A 207 6.52 18.26 9.44
C ASP A 207 6.91 17.01 10.25
N GLY A 208 6.87 15.81 9.64
CA GLY A 208 7.21 14.55 10.27
C GLY A 208 6.23 14.09 11.35
N ILE A 209 5.09 14.80 11.52
CA ILE A 209 4.06 14.38 12.45
C ILE A 209 3.15 13.36 11.77
N ALA A 210 2.73 12.34 12.53
CA ALA A 210 1.81 11.35 11.98
C ALA A 210 0.49 12.00 11.57
N LYS A 211 0.03 11.72 10.36
CA LYS A 211 -1.28 12.15 9.87
C LYS A 211 -2.35 11.08 10.11
N CYS A 212 -1.89 9.95 10.65
CA CYS A 212 -2.69 8.80 10.99
C CYS A 212 -1.90 7.85 11.89
N VAL A 213 -2.46 7.35 12.97
CA VAL A 213 -1.84 6.38 13.87
C VAL A 213 -2.68 5.13 13.93
N ASN A 214 -2.01 3.98 13.99
CA ASN A 214 -2.62 2.67 14.25
C ASN A 214 -3.76 2.31 13.29
N ASN A 215 -3.41 2.03 12.03
CA ASN A 215 -4.34 1.43 11.11
C ASN A 215 -5.48 2.34 10.69
N CYS A 216 -5.15 3.56 10.29
CA CYS A 216 -6.14 4.46 9.74
C CYS A 216 -7.01 3.75 8.73
N PHE A 217 -8.27 3.58 9.06
CA PHE A 217 -9.23 3.84 8.00
C PHE A 217 -8.94 5.27 7.57
N PRO A 218 -8.72 5.51 6.27
CA PRO A 218 -8.23 6.80 5.83
C PRO A 218 -9.17 7.88 6.34
N SER A 219 -8.70 8.67 7.31
CA SER A 219 -9.38 9.90 7.61
C SER A 219 -9.35 10.73 6.33
N ALA A 220 -10.48 11.26 5.94
CA ALA A 220 -10.54 12.02 4.71
C ALA A 220 -9.68 13.27 4.84
N GLN A 221 -8.78 13.48 3.90
CA GLN A 221 -8.27 14.81 3.66
C GLN A 221 -9.35 15.55 2.86
N VAL A 222 -9.89 16.61 3.41
CA VAL A 222 -10.93 17.39 2.73
C VAL A 222 -10.45 18.81 2.44
N SER A 223 -10.93 19.41 1.36
CA SER A 223 -10.49 20.74 0.94
C SER A 223 -11.66 21.70 0.72
N ASP A 224 -11.48 22.95 1.21
CA ASP A 224 -12.37 24.07 0.89
C ASP A 224 -12.02 24.76 -0.45
N GLY A 225 -10.92 24.30 -1.10
CA GLY A 225 -10.37 24.87 -2.33
C GLY A 225 -9.16 25.77 -2.11
N SER A 226 -8.97 26.33 -0.90
CA SER A 226 -7.80 27.11 -0.49
C SER A 226 -6.93 26.37 0.51
N ARG A 227 -7.54 25.54 1.35
CA ARG A 227 -6.92 24.78 2.42
C ARG A 227 -7.32 23.31 2.34
N ILE A 228 -6.47 22.47 2.94
CA ILE A 228 -6.70 21.04 3.18
C ILE A 228 -6.82 20.86 4.68
N TYR A 229 -7.87 20.18 5.12
CA TYR A 229 -8.11 19.81 6.52
C TYR A 229 -7.88 18.30 6.66
N PHE A 230 -7.16 17.93 7.71
CA PHE A 230 -6.79 16.54 7.99
C PHE A 230 -6.56 16.33 9.49
N VAL A 231 -6.31 15.10 9.90
CA VAL A 231 -5.97 14.77 11.28
C VAL A 231 -4.46 14.71 11.43
N GLU A 232 -3.93 15.31 12.48
CA GLU A 232 -2.59 15.08 13.00
C GLU A 232 -2.64 14.34 14.32
N ALA A 233 -1.64 13.49 14.56
CA ALA A 233 -1.45 12.78 15.81
C ALA A 233 -0.10 13.15 16.45
N PRO A 234 0.04 14.36 16.99
CA PRO A 234 1.18 14.66 17.84
C PRO A 234 1.19 13.77 19.08
N PRO A 235 2.33 13.61 19.78
CA PRO A 235 2.41 12.76 20.94
C PRO A 235 1.34 13.07 21.98
N GLY A 236 0.42 12.14 22.21
CA GLY A 236 -0.60 12.21 23.24
C GLY A 236 -2.01 12.63 22.79
N ASP A 237 -2.16 13.35 21.68
CA ASP A 237 -3.46 13.87 21.25
C ASP A 237 -3.63 13.83 19.73
N TRP A 238 -4.86 13.58 19.28
CA TRP A 238 -5.22 13.76 17.88
C TRP A 238 -5.92 15.11 17.70
N VAL A 239 -5.53 15.83 16.66
CA VAL A 239 -6.06 17.17 16.40
C VAL A 239 -6.45 17.34 14.94
N VAL A 240 -7.43 18.20 14.68
CA VAL A 240 -7.71 18.65 13.32
C VAL A 240 -6.67 19.68 12.94
N ALA A 241 -6.00 19.50 11.83
CA ALA A 241 -5.01 20.41 11.28
C ALA A 241 -5.41 20.90 9.89
N GLN A 242 -4.81 22.00 9.47
CA GLN A 242 -5.00 22.58 8.14
C GLN A 242 -3.70 23.10 7.57
N THR A 243 -3.60 23.08 6.24
CA THR A 243 -2.52 23.74 5.48
C THR A 243 -3.07 24.28 4.16
N SER A 244 -2.30 25.14 3.47
CA SER A 244 -2.69 25.60 2.13
C SER A 244 -2.66 24.46 1.10
N VAL A 245 -3.52 24.49 0.09
CA VAL A 245 -3.49 23.55 -1.06
C VAL A 245 -2.21 23.62 -1.88
N SER A 246 -1.39 24.63 -1.68
CA SER A 246 -0.06 24.79 -2.29
C SER A 246 1.09 24.39 -1.36
N GLY A 247 0.79 23.92 -0.14
CA GLY A 247 1.75 23.64 0.90
C GLY A 247 2.03 24.87 1.78
N GLY A 248 2.85 24.68 2.81
CA GLY A 248 3.21 25.70 3.77
C GLY A 248 3.11 25.20 5.20
N GLU A 249 3.00 26.12 6.14
CA GLU A 249 2.86 25.80 7.56
C GLU A 249 1.58 25.03 7.86
N VAL A 250 1.68 24.04 8.74
CA VAL A 250 0.54 23.28 9.26
C VAL A 250 0.04 23.97 10.52
N VAL A 251 -1.24 24.36 10.52
CA VAL A 251 -1.89 25.03 11.63
C VAL A 251 -2.96 24.14 12.25
N ARG A 252 -2.89 23.93 13.55
CA ARG A 252 -3.87 23.12 14.30
C ARG A 252 -5.08 23.95 14.67
N LEU A 253 -6.28 23.40 14.48
CA LEU A 253 -7.51 24.04 14.87
C LEU A 253 -7.77 23.83 16.37
N PRO A 254 -8.20 24.86 17.11
CA PRO A 254 -8.47 24.75 18.54
C PRO A 254 -9.83 24.09 18.81
N ALA A 255 -10.04 22.88 18.28
CA ALA A 255 -11.31 22.16 18.42
C ALA A 255 -11.42 21.48 19.79
N ILE A 256 -12.41 21.87 20.60
CA ILE A 256 -12.75 21.18 21.84
C ILE A 256 -13.89 20.19 21.56
N LEU A 257 -13.56 18.91 21.43
CA LEU A 257 -14.48 17.83 21.11
C LEU A 257 -14.78 16.96 22.36
N GLY A 258 -15.31 17.60 23.42
CA GLY A 258 -15.74 16.88 24.63
C GLY A 258 -14.61 16.19 25.41
N GLY A 259 -13.35 16.61 25.24
CA GLY A 259 -12.19 15.98 25.87
C GLY A 259 -11.74 14.68 25.18
N ALA A 260 -12.15 14.47 23.93
CA ALA A 260 -11.76 13.29 23.13
C ALA A 260 -10.28 13.35 22.74
N ASN A 261 -9.61 12.19 22.86
CA ASN A 261 -8.21 12.01 22.49
C ASN A 261 -8.04 11.55 21.03
N HIS A 262 -9.11 11.04 20.43
CA HIS A 262 -9.11 10.52 19.05
C HIS A 262 -10.14 11.29 18.23
N ILE A 263 -9.75 11.71 17.05
CA ILE A 263 -10.58 12.48 16.13
C ILE A 263 -10.44 11.89 14.73
N ASN A 264 -11.52 11.85 13.97
CA ASN A 264 -11.50 11.52 12.55
C ASN A 264 -12.30 12.57 11.76
N VAL A 265 -11.73 13.11 10.70
CA VAL A 265 -12.41 13.97 9.73
C VAL A 265 -13.07 13.10 8.67
N SER A 266 -14.39 13.24 8.51
CA SER A 266 -15.17 12.43 7.56
C SER A 266 -15.50 13.15 6.26
N ALA A 267 -15.91 14.43 6.34
CA ALA A 267 -16.34 15.21 5.19
C ALA A 267 -16.30 16.72 5.47
N ILE A 268 -16.43 17.52 4.41
CA ILE A 268 -16.68 18.96 4.46
C ILE A 268 -18.07 19.24 3.88
N SER A 269 -18.79 20.23 4.44
CA SER A 269 -20.10 20.65 3.94
C SER A 269 -20.01 21.21 2.51
N PRO A 270 -21.08 21.16 1.69
CA PRO A 270 -21.06 21.67 0.34
C PRO A 270 -20.74 23.17 0.23
N ASP A 271 -21.13 23.97 1.22
CA ASP A 271 -20.78 25.39 1.35
C ASP A 271 -19.37 25.62 1.92
N ARG A 272 -18.66 24.53 2.32
CA ARG A 272 -17.28 24.51 2.83
C ARG A 272 -17.07 25.26 4.13
N SER A 273 -18.11 25.49 4.90
CA SER A 273 -18.07 26.19 6.18
C SER A 273 -17.95 25.26 7.39
N GLN A 274 -18.14 23.94 7.21
CA GLN A 274 -18.21 22.98 8.30
C GLN A 274 -17.51 21.65 7.97
N LEU A 275 -16.85 21.08 8.98
CA LEU A 275 -16.35 19.69 8.91
C LEU A 275 -17.27 18.77 9.71
N LEU A 276 -17.49 17.58 9.18
CA LEU A 276 -18.08 16.47 9.92
C LEU A 276 -16.94 15.64 10.50
N VAL A 277 -16.96 15.48 11.82
CA VAL A 277 -15.91 14.77 12.54
C VAL A 277 -16.52 13.77 13.53
N THR A 278 -15.79 12.71 13.83
CA THR A 278 -16.06 11.81 14.95
C THR A 278 -14.98 11.95 15.99
N ALA A 279 -15.33 11.81 17.27
CA ALA A 279 -14.41 12.02 18.36
C ALA A 279 -14.71 11.08 19.53
N TRP A 280 -13.65 10.41 20.09
CA TRP A 280 -13.79 9.40 21.14
C TRP A 280 -12.54 9.30 22.03
N ASN A 281 -12.66 8.67 23.20
CA ASN A 281 -11.55 8.44 24.15
C ASN A 281 -11.10 6.98 24.18
N GLU A 282 -12.05 6.05 24.12
CA GLU A 282 -11.80 4.62 24.16
C GLU A 282 -12.40 3.94 22.93
N PRO A 283 -11.85 2.81 22.48
CA PRO A 283 -12.46 2.04 21.41
C PRO A 283 -13.91 1.71 21.75
N GLN A 284 -14.84 2.26 20.99
CA GLN A 284 -16.28 2.05 21.13
C GLN A 284 -16.86 1.57 19.80
N ALA A 285 -17.89 0.75 19.85
CA ALA A 285 -18.59 0.32 18.65
C ALA A 285 -19.28 1.49 17.91
N GLU A 286 -19.60 2.55 18.63
CA GLU A 286 -20.30 3.74 18.10
C GLU A 286 -19.78 5.00 18.81
N VAL A 287 -19.55 6.06 18.06
CA VAL A 287 -19.01 7.31 18.56
C VAL A 287 -19.89 8.49 18.13
N PRO A 288 -19.95 9.60 18.89
CA PRO A 288 -20.76 10.75 18.52
C PRO A 288 -20.21 11.45 17.29
N LEU A 289 -21.12 11.88 16.41
CA LEU A 289 -20.78 12.75 15.29
C LEU A 289 -20.85 14.22 15.75
N TRP A 290 -19.88 15.00 15.26
CA TRP A 290 -19.75 16.41 15.55
C TRP A 290 -19.66 17.23 14.27
N ILE A 291 -20.12 18.47 14.34
CA ILE A 291 -19.93 19.49 13.31
C ILE A 291 -18.96 20.53 13.85
N LEU A 292 -17.86 20.74 13.13
CA LEU A 292 -16.83 21.71 13.44
C LEU A 292 -16.91 22.86 12.45
N HIS A 293 -17.17 24.06 12.94
CA HIS A 293 -17.23 25.27 12.11
C HIS A 293 -15.84 25.75 11.69
N LEU A 294 -15.73 26.25 10.49
CA LEU A 294 -14.50 26.80 9.91
C LEU A 294 -14.61 28.33 9.77
N PRO A 295 -13.54 29.09 10.06
CA PRO A 295 -12.19 28.64 10.47
C PRO A 295 -11.99 28.58 11.99
N ASP A 296 -12.98 28.96 12.81
CA ASP A 296 -12.86 29.19 14.26
C ASP A 296 -12.76 27.92 15.12
N GLY A 297 -13.10 26.77 14.56
CA GLY A 297 -13.00 25.48 15.26
C GLY A 297 -14.13 25.26 16.28
N PHE A 298 -15.19 26.06 16.30
CA PHE A 298 -16.33 25.83 17.17
C PHE A 298 -17.02 24.50 16.85
N ALA A 299 -17.15 23.64 17.86
CA ALA A 299 -17.69 22.31 17.70
C ALA A 299 -19.06 22.15 18.36
N ARG A 300 -20.01 21.50 17.67
CA ARG A 300 -21.31 21.07 18.23
C ARG A 300 -21.58 19.60 17.89
N ARG A 301 -22.27 18.90 18.77
CA ARG A 301 -22.77 17.55 18.45
C ARG A 301 -23.85 17.62 17.36
N LEU A 302 -23.89 16.59 16.51
CA LEU A 302 -24.95 16.40 15.54
C LEU A 302 -26.15 15.69 16.24
N GLY A 303 -26.87 16.41 17.08
CA GLY A 303 -27.93 15.82 17.92
C GLY A 303 -27.43 14.63 18.73
N ASP A 304 -28.23 13.56 18.79
CA ASP A 304 -27.89 12.30 19.44
C ASP A 304 -27.34 11.24 18.45
N VAL A 305 -26.84 11.67 17.29
CA VAL A 305 -26.34 10.77 16.26
C VAL A 305 -25.05 10.09 16.71
N MET A 306 -25.08 8.77 16.70
CA MET A 306 -23.94 7.89 16.99
C MET A 306 -23.62 7.04 15.77
N GLY A 307 -22.35 7.00 15.37
CA GLY A 307 -21.88 6.28 14.17
C GLY A 307 -20.39 6.50 13.93
N TRP A 308 -19.89 6.09 12.77
CA TRP A 308 -18.43 6.18 12.51
C TRP A 308 -18.06 7.26 11.51
N ASN A 309 -18.55 7.18 10.30
CA ASN A 309 -18.21 8.11 9.22
C ASN A 309 -19.50 8.69 8.63
N GLY A 310 -19.40 9.89 8.08
CA GLY A 310 -20.55 10.47 7.43
C GLY A 310 -20.17 11.42 6.29
N THR A 311 -21.17 11.80 5.50
CA THR A 311 -21.01 12.71 4.37
C THR A 311 -22.30 13.50 4.15
N TRP A 312 -22.19 14.79 3.83
CA TRP A 312 -23.35 15.60 3.41
C TRP A 312 -23.85 15.18 2.03
N SER A 313 -25.18 15.28 1.85
CA SER A 313 -25.78 15.32 0.53
C SER A 313 -25.29 16.57 -0.24
N PRO A 314 -25.28 16.55 -1.58
CA PRO A 314 -24.81 17.68 -2.39
C PRO A 314 -25.58 19.00 -2.14
N ASP A 315 -26.83 18.92 -1.73
CA ASP A 315 -27.66 20.08 -1.36
C ASP A 315 -27.47 20.55 0.08
N GLY A 316 -26.64 19.84 0.87
CA GLY A 316 -26.35 20.18 2.27
C GLY A 316 -27.48 19.92 3.27
N GLN A 317 -28.62 19.37 2.84
CA GLN A 317 -29.79 19.22 3.70
C GLN A 317 -29.76 17.97 4.59
N THR A 318 -29.03 16.94 4.16
CA THR A 318 -28.95 15.66 4.88
C THR A 318 -27.51 15.17 5.00
N ILE A 319 -27.30 14.28 5.96
CA ILE A 319 -26.04 13.58 6.18
C ILE A 319 -26.31 12.08 6.13
N ALA A 320 -25.58 11.36 5.29
CA ALA A 320 -25.53 9.91 5.36
C ALA A 320 -24.39 9.50 6.31
N TYR A 321 -24.64 8.49 7.17
CA TYR A 321 -23.64 8.00 8.10
C TYR A 321 -23.74 6.49 8.29
N SER A 322 -22.64 5.86 8.70
CA SER A 322 -22.54 4.43 8.97
C SER A 322 -22.60 4.14 10.45
N LYS A 323 -23.20 2.99 10.79
CA LYS A 323 -23.33 2.46 12.15
C LYS A 323 -23.30 0.93 12.09
N ALA A 324 -22.19 0.32 12.47
CA ALA A 324 -21.98 -1.12 12.37
C ALA A 324 -22.39 -1.66 10.98
N GLN A 325 -23.38 -2.53 10.88
CA GLN A 325 -23.85 -3.17 9.64
C GLN A 325 -24.94 -2.37 8.91
N GLU A 326 -25.11 -1.10 9.25
CA GLU A 326 -26.22 -0.29 8.78
C GLU A 326 -25.77 1.08 8.25
N LEU A 327 -26.53 1.60 7.26
CA LEU A 327 -26.42 2.99 6.82
C LEU A 327 -27.71 3.75 7.16
N PHE A 328 -27.51 4.99 7.55
CA PHE A 328 -28.57 5.92 7.92
C PHE A 328 -28.49 7.23 7.13
N ILE A 329 -29.61 7.91 7.03
CA ILE A 329 -29.68 9.30 6.60
C ILE A 329 -30.35 10.10 7.73
N VAL A 330 -29.80 11.27 8.04
CA VAL A 330 -30.30 12.22 9.04
C VAL A 330 -30.29 13.62 8.45
N LYS A 331 -31.18 14.50 8.90
CA LYS A 331 -31.11 15.94 8.52
C LYS A 331 -29.83 16.59 9.04
N ALA A 332 -29.36 17.64 8.38
CA ALA A 332 -28.13 18.34 8.77
C ALA A 332 -28.18 18.98 10.17
N ASP A 333 -29.40 19.15 10.75
CA ASP A 333 -29.61 19.57 12.14
C ASP A 333 -29.50 18.43 13.16
N GLY A 334 -29.40 17.17 12.72
CA GLY A 334 -29.33 15.97 13.54
C GLY A 334 -30.69 15.30 13.80
N SER A 335 -31.79 15.84 13.28
CA SER A 335 -33.13 15.30 13.47
C SER A 335 -33.53 14.31 12.39
N GLY A 336 -34.53 13.45 12.68
CA GLY A 336 -35.15 12.60 11.67
C GLY A 336 -34.25 11.51 11.10
N SER A 337 -33.39 10.91 11.90
CA SER A 337 -32.55 9.80 11.48
C SER A 337 -33.40 8.59 11.02
N ARG A 338 -33.10 8.06 9.84
CA ARG A 338 -33.73 6.84 9.28
C ARG A 338 -32.68 5.90 8.68
N ARG A 339 -32.87 4.63 8.91
CA ARG A 339 -32.05 3.57 8.31
C ARG A 339 -32.44 3.38 6.84
N ILE A 340 -31.42 3.22 5.97
CA ILE A 340 -31.60 2.94 4.54
C ILE A 340 -31.09 1.58 4.11
N VAL A 341 -30.04 1.05 4.79
CA VAL A 341 -29.43 -0.24 4.46
C VAL A 341 -29.18 -1.01 5.73
N THR A 342 -29.36 -2.33 5.68
CA THR A 342 -28.75 -3.31 6.59
C THR A 342 -28.05 -4.37 5.73
N LEU A 343 -26.76 -4.63 5.98
CA LEU A 343 -25.97 -5.65 5.29
C LEU A 343 -25.35 -6.61 6.33
N PRO A 344 -26.07 -7.69 6.71
CA PRO A 344 -25.63 -8.58 7.78
C PRO A 344 -24.28 -9.22 7.50
N GLY A 345 -23.41 -9.24 8.52
CA GLY A 345 -22.06 -9.81 8.42
C GLY A 345 -21.01 -8.91 7.77
N TYR A 346 -21.36 -7.64 7.51
CA TYR A 346 -20.42 -6.62 7.02
C TYR A 346 -20.41 -5.42 7.93
N ASP A 347 -19.24 -4.86 8.22
CA ASP A 347 -19.11 -3.53 8.82
C ASP A 347 -19.12 -2.49 7.71
N LEU A 348 -20.01 -1.50 7.83
CA LEU A 348 -20.18 -0.46 6.80
C LEU A 348 -19.46 0.81 7.22
N ILE A 349 -18.67 1.37 6.31
CA ILE A 349 -17.92 2.59 6.57
C ILE A 349 -17.91 3.52 5.34
N GLU A 350 -17.58 4.79 5.58
CA GLU A 350 -17.29 5.80 4.58
C GLU A 350 -18.35 5.96 3.46
N PRO A 351 -19.59 6.24 3.81
CA PRO A 351 -20.57 6.58 2.80
C PRO A 351 -20.16 7.86 2.05
N ARG A 352 -20.42 7.87 0.74
CA ARG A 352 -20.18 9.02 -0.14
C ARG A 352 -21.35 9.21 -1.09
N TRP A 353 -21.88 10.42 -1.14
CA TRP A 353 -22.90 10.80 -2.11
C TRP A 353 -22.29 11.03 -3.49
N SER A 354 -23.00 10.58 -4.54
CA SER A 354 -22.70 11.03 -5.89
C SER A 354 -23.06 12.53 -6.03
N PRO A 355 -22.33 13.29 -6.89
CA PRO A 355 -22.60 14.73 -7.07
C PRO A 355 -24.03 15.05 -7.55
N ASP A 356 -24.71 14.11 -8.20
CA ASP A 356 -26.10 14.23 -8.64
C ASP A 356 -27.13 13.73 -7.59
N ALA A 357 -26.68 13.36 -6.40
CA ALA A 357 -27.47 12.85 -5.28
C ALA A 357 -28.28 11.56 -5.58
N ARG A 358 -27.96 10.83 -6.66
CA ARG A 358 -28.73 9.64 -7.05
C ARG A 358 -28.29 8.36 -6.37
N VAL A 359 -27.04 8.28 -5.97
CA VAL A 359 -26.45 7.09 -5.33
C VAL A 359 -25.60 7.44 -4.14
N LEU A 360 -25.50 6.49 -3.22
CA LEU A 360 -24.54 6.44 -2.14
C LEU A 360 -23.60 5.27 -2.39
N ARG A 361 -22.30 5.50 -2.35
CA ARG A 361 -21.27 4.46 -2.29
C ARG A 361 -20.70 4.37 -0.90
N PHE A 362 -20.34 3.17 -0.50
CA PHE A 362 -19.75 2.92 0.80
C PHE A 362 -18.84 1.70 0.73
N THR A 363 -17.98 1.58 1.71
CA THR A 363 -17.13 0.40 1.91
C THR A 363 -17.85 -0.57 2.84
N ALA A 364 -17.92 -1.83 2.45
CA ALA A 364 -18.38 -2.95 3.28
C ALA A 364 -17.20 -3.89 3.55
N ILE A 365 -16.97 -4.18 4.84
CA ILE A 365 -15.85 -4.98 5.32
C ILE A 365 -16.38 -6.29 5.85
N LYS A 366 -15.85 -7.40 5.36
CA LYS A 366 -16.15 -8.75 5.86
C LYS A 366 -14.86 -9.55 5.94
N ASN A 367 -14.56 -10.11 7.10
CA ASN A 367 -13.33 -10.89 7.32
C ASN A 367 -12.07 -10.13 6.85
N GLN A 368 -11.98 -8.84 7.21
CA GLN A 368 -10.91 -7.90 6.81
C GLN A 368 -10.81 -7.62 5.30
N LEU A 369 -11.70 -8.14 4.48
CA LEU A 369 -11.78 -7.83 3.06
C LEU A 369 -12.69 -6.63 2.82
N ASN A 370 -12.17 -5.65 2.10
CA ASN A 370 -12.91 -4.45 1.71
C ASN A 370 -13.60 -4.66 0.38
N SER A 371 -14.82 -4.14 0.26
CA SER A 371 -15.56 -4.09 -1.00
C SER A 371 -16.37 -2.81 -1.11
N LEU A 372 -16.40 -2.23 -2.29
CA LEU A 372 -17.21 -1.05 -2.58
C LEU A 372 -18.62 -1.48 -2.98
N TRP A 373 -19.62 -0.85 -2.39
CA TRP A 373 -21.04 -1.08 -2.64
C TRP A 373 -21.76 0.20 -3.04
N GLU A 374 -22.85 0.05 -3.72
CA GLU A 374 -23.70 1.15 -4.19
C GLU A 374 -25.15 0.91 -3.81
N VAL A 375 -25.86 1.98 -3.43
CA VAL A 375 -27.27 1.95 -3.06
C VAL A 375 -27.92 3.29 -3.42
N SER A 376 -29.22 3.28 -3.73
CA SER A 376 -29.99 4.53 -3.85
C SER A 376 -30.25 5.16 -2.47
N PRO A 377 -30.52 6.47 -2.39
CA PRO A 377 -30.86 7.13 -1.11
C PRO A 377 -32.17 6.62 -0.47
N THR A 378 -32.97 5.89 -1.21
CA THR A 378 -34.19 5.23 -0.71
C THR A 378 -33.94 3.84 -0.16
N GLY A 379 -32.72 3.30 -0.30
CA GLY A 379 -32.33 1.97 0.14
C GLY A 379 -32.59 0.87 -0.90
N THR A 380 -32.99 1.23 -2.11
CA THR A 380 -33.16 0.29 -3.22
C THR A 380 -31.88 0.15 -4.03
N ASP A 381 -31.80 -0.85 -4.90
CA ASP A 381 -30.65 -1.06 -5.82
C ASP A 381 -29.31 -1.32 -5.08
N LEU A 382 -29.35 -2.01 -3.96
CA LEU A 382 -28.15 -2.37 -3.21
C LEU A 382 -27.37 -3.46 -3.96
N HIS A 383 -26.14 -3.14 -4.36
CA HIS A 383 -25.28 -4.12 -5.04
C HIS A 383 -23.76 -3.76 -4.87
N PRO A 384 -22.87 -4.75 -4.98
CA PRO A 384 -21.44 -4.47 -5.01
C PRO A 384 -21.04 -3.72 -6.29
N LEU A 385 -20.08 -2.82 -6.19
CA LEU A 385 -19.59 -2.02 -7.33
C LEU A 385 -18.86 -2.89 -8.34
N PHE A 386 -18.13 -3.89 -7.87
CA PHE A 386 -17.36 -4.85 -8.66
C PHE A 386 -17.96 -6.25 -8.51
N ALA A 387 -17.88 -7.07 -9.56
CA ALA A 387 -18.37 -8.44 -9.51
C ALA A 387 -17.63 -9.27 -8.45
N ALA A 388 -18.33 -10.21 -7.80
CA ALA A 388 -17.71 -11.15 -6.88
C ALA A 388 -16.60 -11.94 -7.59
N GLY A 389 -15.39 -11.98 -7.01
CA GLY A 389 -14.23 -12.64 -7.60
C GLY A 389 -13.30 -11.73 -8.39
N SER A 390 -13.64 -10.45 -8.58
CA SER A 390 -12.69 -9.46 -9.12
C SER A 390 -11.61 -9.05 -8.13
N THR A 391 -11.83 -9.31 -6.83
CA THR A 391 -10.82 -9.18 -5.77
C THR A 391 -10.09 -10.50 -5.62
N PRO A 392 -8.77 -10.57 -5.81
CA PRO A 392 -8.01 -11.76 -5.50
C PRO A 392 -8.17 -12.12 -4.01
N PRO A 393 -8.30 -13.39 -3.65
CA PRO A 393 -8.20 -13.80 -2.26
C PRO A 393 -6.78 -13.45 -1.76
N GLY A 394 -6.69 -12.69 -0.69
CA GLY A 394 -5.43 -12.29 -0.07
C GLY A 394 -5.71 -11.80 1.34
N ASN A 395 -4.81 -12.13 2.27
CA ASN A 395 -5.09 -12.04 3.71
C ASN A 395 -4.87 -10.69 4.36
N ASP A 396 -4.39 -9.67 3.65
CA ASP A 396 -4.11 -8.37 4.27
C ASP A 396 -5.07 -7.34 3.74
N ARG A 397 -6.15 -6.99 4.47
CA ARG A 397 -7.05 -5.87 4.17
C ARG A 397 -7.18 -5.57 2.66
N ALA A 398 -7.21 -6.64 1.86
CA ALA A 398 -7.28 -6.56 0.42
C ALA A 398 -8.62 -5.97 -0.03
N GLY A 399 -8.66 -5.47 -1.23
CA GLY A 399 -9.90 -5.03 -1.87
C GLY A 399 -9.95 -3.52 -2.12
N GLU A 400 -11.13 -3.05 -2.41
CA GLU A 400 -11.40 -1.67 -2.77
C GLU A 400 -12.15 -0.96 -1.65
N CYS A 401 -11.67 0.25 -1.27
CA CYS A 401 -12.31 1.07 -0.25
C CYS A 401 -12.18 2.57 -0.51
N CYS A 402 -12.88 3.33 0.30
CA CYS A 402 -12.47 4.67 0.68
C CYS A 402 -12.35 5.64 -0.51
N GLY A 403 -13.43 5.84 -1.24
CA GLY A 403 -13.40 6.61 -2.47
C GLY A 403 -14.13 7.96 -2.40
N ALA A 404 -13.97 8.74 -3.47
CA ALA A 404 -14.67 10.00 -3.69
C ALA A 404 -14.93 10.22 -5.18
N TRP A 405 -16.01 10.95 -5.53
CA TRP A 405 -16.24 11.39 -6.90
C TRP A 405 -15.40 12.63 -7.25
N THR A 406 -14.98 12.71 -8.50
CA THR A 406 -14.55 14.00 -9.07
C THR A 406 -15.73 14.99 -9.04
N PRO A 407 -15.48 16.31 -8.91
CA PRO A 407 -16.54 17.30 -8.80
C PRO A 407 -17.52 17.31 -9.98
N ASP A 408 -17.04 16.91 -11.17
CA ASP A 408 -17.86 16.79 -12.40
C ASP A 408 -18.62 15.46 -12.48
N GLY A 409 -18.46 14.57 -11.50
CA GLY A 409 -19.10 13.26 -11.41
C GLY A 409 -18.67 12.24 -12.45
N LYS A 410 -17.64 12.54 -13.28
CA LYS A 410 -17.22 11.64 -14.36
C LYS A 410 -16.38 10.46 -13.90
N TYR A 411 -15.68 10.61 -12.77
CA TYR A 411 -14.85 9.56 -12.20
C TYR A 411 -15.15 9.36 -10.72
N PHE A 412 -15.03 8.11 -10.28
CA PHE A 412 -14.93 7.75 -8.89
C PHE A 412 -13.49 7.27 -8.64
N VAL A 413 -12.79 7.90 -7.71
CA VAL A 413 -11.43 7.56 -7.30
C VAL A 413 -11.48 6.83 -5.97
N TYR A 414 -10.67 5.80 -5.79
CA TYR A 414 -10.75 4.94 -4.62
C TYR A 414 -9.42 4.27 -4.32
N ASN A 415 -9.27 3.75 -3.10
CA ASN A 415 -8.15 2.90 -2.74
C ASN A 415 -8.35 1.48 -3.27
N SER A 416 -7.32 0.95 -3.91
CA SER A 416 -7.18 -0.46 -4.24
C SER A 416 -5.99 -1.03 -3.47
N ILE A 417 -6.25 -2.02 -2.62
CA ILE A 417 -5.23 -2.66 -1.79
C ILE A 417 -4.94 -4.04 -2.38
N ARG A 418 -3.72 -4.23 -2.84
CA ARG A 418 -3.23 -5.49 -3.43
C ARG A 418 -1.89 -5.83 -2.82
N ASP A 419 -1.73 -7.06 -2.37
CA ASP A 419 -0.46 -7.57 -1.80
C ASP A 419 0.08 -6.68 -0.66
N GLY A 420 -0.82 -6.08 0.13
CA GLY A 420 -0.48 -5.15 1.20
C GLY A 420 -0.06 -3.75 0.73
N VAL A 421 -0.13 -3.44 -0.56
CA VAL A 421 0.18 -2.11 -1.10
C VAL A 421 -1.12 -1.37 -1.42
N ALA A 422 -1.30 -0.20 -0.81
CA ALA A 422 -2.42 0.68 -1.09
C ALA A 422 -2.09 1.63 -2.25
N THR A 423 -2.90 1.59 -3.29
CA THR A 423 -2.79 2.45 -4.48
C THR A 423 -4.08 3.20 -4.71
N ILE A 424 -4.02 4.28 -5.48
CA ILE A 424 -5.22 5.00 -5.94
C ILE A 424 -5.59 4.49 -7.33
N SER A 425 -6.86 4.17 -7.49
CA SER A 425 -7.47 3.76 -8.77
C SER A 425 -8.64 4.67 -9.10
N ALA A 426 -9.02 4.73 -10.36
CA ALA A 426 -10.17 5.50 -10.85
C ALA A 426 -11.03 4.65 -11.78
N ILE A 427 -12.35 4.78 -11.65
CA ILE A 427 -13.31 4.21 -12.56
C ILE A 427 -14.13 5.33 -13.21
N ARG A 428 -14.31 5.25 -14.52
CA ARG A 428 -15.14 6.23 -15.23
C ARG A 428 -16.62 5.90 -15.06
N GLU A 429 -17.40 6.89 -14.68
CA GLU A 429 -18.86 6.76 -14.58
C GLU A 429 -19.51 6.83 -15.96
N GLY A 430 -20.46 5.92 -16.22
CA GLY A 430 -21.24 5.94 -17.43
C GLY A 430 -22.37 6.98 -17.33
N HIS A 431 -22.39 7.95 -18.24
CA HIS A 431 -23.48 8.93 -18.37
C HIS A 431 -24.41 8.59 -19.57
N GLY A 432 -25.73 8.66 -19.39
CA GLY A 432 -26.71 8.54 -20.46
C GLY A 432 -27.47 7.22 -20.53
N LEU A 433 -28.32 7.09 -21.59
CA LEU A 433 -29.16 5.90 -21.87
C LEU A 433 -28.41 4.58 -22.08
N LEU A 434 -27.07 4.65 -22.26
CA LEU A 434 -26.18 3.50 -22.41
C LEU A 434 -25.36 3.27 -21.13
N ARG A 435 -25.99 3.12 -19.99
CA ARG A 435 -25.42 2.81 -18.67
C ARG A 435 -24.60 1.48 -18.61
N ARG A 436 -24.28 0.87 -19.73
CA ARG A 436 -23.91 -0.55 -19.84
C ARG A 436 -22.42 -0.90 -19.79
N ALA A 437 -21.51 0.07 -19.75
CA ALA A 437 -20.09 -0.29 -19.60
C ALA A 437 -19.42 0.71 -18.67
N ARG A 438 -19.33 0.39 -17.38
CA ARG A 438 -18.26 0.95 -16.55
C ARG A 438 -16.95 0.58 -17.23
N SER A 439 -16.07 1.55 -17.42
CA SER A 439 -14.73 1.27 -17.93
C SER A 439 -13.98 0.40 -16.95
N GLU A 440 -13.01 -0.36 -17.43
CA GLU A 440 -12.08 -1.03 -16.52
C GLU A 440 -11.40 0.00 -15.61
N PRO A 441 -11.16 -0.34 -14.32
CA PRO A 441 -10.46 0.54 -13.40
C PRO A 441 -9.06 0.90 -13.91
N ALA A 442 -8.70 2.18 -13.80
CA ALA A 442 -7.37 2.67 -14.11
C ALA A 442 -6.58 2.90 -12.83
N GLN A 443 -5.45 2.25 -12.67
CA GLN A 443 -4.54 2.50 -11.57
C GLN A 443 -3.81 3.84 -11.79
N LEU A 444 -3.89 4.76 -10.82
CA LEU A 444 -3.30 6.09 -10.89
C LEU A 444 -1.92 6.17 -10.23
N THR A 445 -1.71 5.43 -9.14
CA THR A 445 -0.44 5.44 -8.40
C THR A 445 0.19 4.05 -8.37
N ALA A 446 1.52 4.02 -8.32
CA ALA A 446 2.32 2.80 -8.20
C ALA A 446 3.61 3.11 -7.44
N GLY A 447 4.26 2.09 -6.91
CA GLY A 447 5.54 2.21 -6.23
C GLY A 447 5.50 1.73 -4.78
N PRO A 448 6.59 1.91 -4.03
CA PRO A 448 6.72 1.41 -2.66
C PRO A 448 5.95 2.25 -1.63
N MET A 449 5.52 3.46 -1.99
CA MET A 449 4.73 4.33 -1.12
C MET A 449 3.26 3.92 -1.19
N HIS A 450 2.63 3.80 -0.05
CA HIS A 450 1.18 3.62 0.07
C HIS A 450 0.50 4.96 -0.07
N PHE A 451 -0.61 5.00 -0.80
CA PHE A 451 -1.42 6.20 -0.93
C PHE A 451 -2.84 5.92 -0.45
N TRP A 452 -3.34 6.79 0.44
CA TRP A 452 -4.62 6.61 1.12
C TRP A 452 -5.56 7.79 0.94
N GLY A 453 -6.87 7.53 1.01
CA GLY A 453 -7.93 8.52 1.15
C GLY A 453 -7.97 9.57 0.03
N PRO A 454 -8.16 9.19 -1.25
CA PRO A 454 -8.16 10.14 -2.33
C PRO A 454 -9.30 11.16 -2.17
N SER A 455 -8.95 12.45 -2.17
CA SER A 455 -9.87 13.57 -2.08
C SER A 455 -9.65 14.52 -3.27
N PRO A 456 -10.57 14.58 -4.23
CA PRO A 456 -10.45 15.48 -5.37
C PRO A 456 -10.47 16.96 -4.94
N SER A 457 -9.61 17.76 -5.57
CA SER A 457 -9.68 19.23 -5.45
C SER A 457 -10.97 19.76 -6.06
N VAL A 458 -11.37 20.94 -5.63
CA VAL A 458 -12.62 21.60 -6.08
C VAL A 458 -12.66 21.82 -7.59
N ASP A 459 -11.51 22.08 -8.22
CA ASP A 459 -11.39 22.22 -9.69
C ASP A 459 -11.21 20.89 -10.42
N GLY A 460 -11.17 19.76 -9.67
CA GLY A 460 -11.00 18.41 -10.21
C GLY A 460 -9.64 18.11 -10.82
N LYS A 461 -8.66 19.03 -10.77
CA LYS A 461 -7.34 18.82 -11.40
C LYS A 461 -6.34 18.10 -10.53
N ARG A 462 -6.59 18.04 -9.23
CA ARG A 462 -5.72 17.40 -8.24
C ARG A 462 -6.47 16.39 -7.42
N LEU A 463 -5.73 15.42 -6.92
CA LEU A 463 -6.16 14.53 -5.85
C LEU A 463 -5.24 14.76 -4.65
N PHE A 464 -5.82 15.09 -3.50
CA PHE A 464 -5.11 15.09 -2.23
C PHE A 464 -5.14 13.69 -1.66
N VAL A 465 -3.99 13.19 -1.24
CA VAL A 465 -3.82 11.82 -0.72
C VAL A 465 -2.86 11.85 0.47
N LEU A 466 -3.03 10.94 1.39
CA LEU A 466 -2.01 10.64 2.38
C LEU A 466 -1.01 9.67 1.76
N GLY A 467 0.26 10.09 1.62
CA GLY A 467 1.37 9.24 1.25
C GLY A 467 2.02 8.68 2.51
N GLU A 468 2.21 7.36 2.56
CA GLU A 468 2.80 6.65 3.68
C GLU A 468 3.96 5.78 3.22
N GLN A 469 5.08 5.91 3.90
CA GLN A 469 6.21 5.00 3.79
C GLN A 469 6.40 4.33 5.14
N SER A 470 5.93 3.10 5.25
CA SER A 470 6.01 2.33 6.48
C SER A 470 7.45 1.99 6.82
N ARG A 471 7.86 2.26 8.06
CA ARG A 471 9.18 1.94 8.61
C ARG A 471 9.11 1.75 10.10
N GLY A 472 9.93 0.86 10.64
CA GLY A 472 10.07 0.66 12.07
C GLY A 472 11.52 0.64 12.51
N GLU A 473 11.75 0.89 13.77
CA GLU A 473 13.04 0.74 14.44
C GLU A 473 12.91 -0.24 15.60
N LEU A 474 13.73 -1.28 15.60
CA LEU A 474 13.76 -2.26 16.67
C LEU A 474 14.30 -1.64 17.95
N MET A 475 13.58 -1.83 19.04
CA MET A 475 13.94 -1.33 20.38
C MET A 475 13.92 -2.48 21.37
N HIS A 476 14.83 -2.45 22.35
CA HIS A 476 14.76 -3.32 23.53
C HIS A 476 14.76 -2.51 24.83
N TYR A 477 14.13 -3.04 25.86
CA TYR A 477 14.08 -2.40 27.17
C TYR A 477 15.37 -2.66 27.94
N ASP A 478 16.13 -1.60 28.22
CA ASP A 478 17.27 -1.66 29.14
C ASP A 478 16.81 -1.45 30.59
N SER A 479 16.93 -2.48 31.40
CA SER A 479 16.49 -2.45 32.81
C SER A 479 17.34 -1.51 33.71
N LYS A 480 18.56 -1.14 33.29
CA LYS A 480 19.42 -0.22 34.03
C LYS A 480 19.01 1.23 33.84
N SER A 481 18.83 1.65 32.57
CA SER A 481 18.37 2.99 32.26
C SER A 481 16.84 3.13 32.38
N ARG A 482 16.10 2.03 32.44
CA ARG A 482 14.61 1.95 32.37
C ARG A 482 14.04 2.60 31.13
N GLN A 483 14.72 2.48 30.02
CA GLN A 483 14.32 3.05 28.74
C GLN A 483 14.40 2.00 27.63
N PHE A 484 13.61 2.21 26.59
CA PHE A 484 13.77 1.48 25.33
C PHE A 484 14.93 2.10 24.54
N VAL A 485 15.91 1.29 24.18
CA VAL A 485 17.09 1.67 23.39
C VAL A 485 17.11 0.88 22.08
N THR A 486 17.76 1.42 21.06
CA THR A 486 17.83 0.80 19.73
C THR A 486 18.47 -0.59 19.79
N PHE A 487 17.85 -1.54 19.12
CA PHE A 487 18.33 -2.93 18.97
C PHE A 487 18.46 -3.25 17.48
N LEU A 488 19.54 -3.92 17.05
CA LEU A 488 19.82 -4.23 15.64
C LEU A 488 19.66 -3.00 14.73
N SER A 489 20.42 -1.94 15.00
CA SER A 489 20.34 -0.66 14.30
C SER A 489 20.33 -0.80 12.76
N GLY A 490 19.45 -0.05 12.10
CA GLY A 490 19.32 -0.05 10.65
C GLY A 490 18.48 -1.20 10.08
N ILE A 491 17.89 -2.05 10.94
CA ILE A 491 16.96 -3.10 10.52
C ILE A 491 15.54 -2.69 10.91
N SER A 492 14.66 -2.56 9.90
CA SER A 492 13.22 -2.46 10.11
C SER A 492 12.65 -3.87 10.03
N ALA A 493 12.29 -4.46 11.17
CA ALA A 493 11.84 -5.85 11.22
C ALA A 493 10.91 -6.14 12.40
N GLU A 494 10.12 -7.18 12.26
CA GLU A 494 9.19 -7.71 13.26
C GLU A 494 9.34 -9.24 13.40
N GLY A 495 8.60 -9.84 14.33
CA GLY A 495 8.56 -11.28 14.47
C GLY A 495 9.90 -11.89 14.89
N LEU A 496 10.69 -11.18 15.73
CA LEU A 496 11.98 -11.71 16.16
C LEU A 496 11.82 -12.98 17.02
N ASP A 497 12.63 -13.97 16.70
CA ASP A 497 12.81 -15.16 17.54
C ASP A 497 14.29 -15.55 17.60
N PHE A 498 14.70 -16.12 18.73
CA PHE A 498 16.12 -16.38 19.01
C PHE A 498 16.39 -17.88 19.10
N SER A 499 17.54 -18.31 18.57
CA SER A 499 18.03 -19.67 18.77
C SER A 499 18.21 -19.96 20.26
N ARG A 500 18.07 -21.23 20.66
CA ARG A 500 18.15 -21.65 22.06
C ARG A 500 19.48 -21.26 22.75
N ASP A 501 20.57 -21.23 21.98
CA ASP A 501 21.90 -20.80 22.44
C ASP A 501 22.06 -19.27 22.49
N GLY A 502 21.07 -18.50 22.04
CA GLY A 502 21.03 -17.04 22.04
C GLY A 502 21.98 -16.37 21.06
N LYS A 503 22.62 -17.12 20.14
CA LYS A 503 23.61 -16.56 19.20
C LYS A 503 23.01 -16.07 17.90
N TRP A 504 21.86 -16.62 17.51
CA TRP A 504 21.18 -16.31 16.26
C TRP A 504 19.82 -15.70 16.51
N VAL A 505 19.41 -14.83 15.61
CA VAL A 505 18.07 -14.26 15.56
C VAL A 505 17.52 -14.46 14.17
N THR A 506 16.25 -14.85 14.10
CA THR A 506 15.44 -14.79 12.87
C THR A 506 14.44 -13.64 12.99
N TYR A 507 14.12 -13.02 11.89
CA TYR A 507 13.20 -11.89 11.81
C TYR A 507 12.60 -11.74 10.42
N VAL A 508 11.52 -11.00 10.33
CA VAL A 508 10.86 -10.66 9.06
C VAL A 508 11.01 -9.17 8.83
N THR A 509 11.46 -8.75 7.64
CA THR A 509 11.58 -7.32 7.32
C THR A 509 10.21 -6.65 7.28
N PHE A 510 10.15 -5.44 7.79
CA PHE A 510 8.94 -4.62 7.81
C PHE A 510 9.11 -3.40 6.88
N PRO A 511 8.17 -3.14 5.94
CA PRO A 511 6.90 -3.85 5.74
C PRO A 511 6.94 -5.02 4.72
N GLU A 512 8.08 -5.37 4.13
CA GLU A 512 8.16 -6.27 2.97
C GLU A 512 7.75 -7.71 3.25
N GLY A 513 7.92 -8.18 4.50
CA GLY A 513 7.56 -9.55 4.86
C GLY A 513 8.57 -10.60 4.40
N VAL A 514 9.86 -10.28 4.32
CA VAL A 514 10.92 -11.21 3.91
C VAL A 514 11.61 -11.79 5.14
N LEU A 515 11.73 -13.11 5.19
CA LEU A 515 12.37 -13.84 6.29
C LEU A 515 13.88 -13.81 6.18
N TRP A 516 14.54 -13.44 7.26
CA TRP A 516 15.99 -13.41 7.41
C TRP A 516 16.46 -14.10 8.69
N ARG A 517 17.72 -14.50 8.72
CA ARG A 517 18.46 -14.78 9.95
C ARG A 517 19.75 -13.98 10.01
N SER A 518 20.24 -13.72 11.21
CA SER A 518 21.57 -13.13 11.45
C SER A 518 22.12 -13.55 12.80
N ARG A 519 23.39 -13.20 13.08
CA ARG A 519 23.86 -13.16 14.45
C ARG A 519 23.08 -12.12 15.25
N ILE A 520 23.02 -12.27 16.57
CA ILE A 520 22.31 -11.33 17.45
C ILE A 520 22.87 -9.91 17.37
N GLU A 521 24.13 -9.75 17.01
CA GLU A 521 24.76 -8.45 16.74
C GLU A 521 24.53 -7.92 15.32
N GLY A 522 23.74 -8.61 14.49
CA GLY A 522 23.36 -8.19 13.14
C GLY A 522 24.35 -8.55 12.04
N THR A 523 25.38 -9.35 12.33
CA THR A 523 26.34 -9.88 11.36
C THR A 523 25.85 -11.20 10.73
N GLU A 524 26.55 -11.75 9.73
CA GLU A 524 26.25 -13.01 9.05
C GLU A 524 24.78 -13.11 8.59
N ARG A 525 24.26 -12.02 7.98
CA ARG A 525 22.88 -11.96 7.51
C ARG A 525 22.65 -12.93 6.33
N LEU A 526 21.60 -13.73 6.41
CA LEU A 526 21.17 -14.63 5.37
C LEU A 526 19.67 -14.44 5.11
N GLN A 527 19.33 -14.10 3.87
CA GLN A 527 17.95 -14.07 3.42
C GLN A 527 17.46 -15.51 3.20
N LEU A 528 16.33 -15.86 3.84
CA LEU A 528 15.76 -17.21 3.81
C LEU A 528 14.59 -17.32 2.84
N THR A 529 13.80 -16.26 2.64
CA THR A 529 12.70 -16.23 1.67
C THR A 529 12.84 -15.09 0.70
N ASN A 530 12.13 -15.19 -0.43
CA ASN A 530 12.05 -14.16 -1.46
C ASN A 530 10.58 -13.87 -1.77
N LEU A 531 10.27 -12.63 -2.14
CA LEU A 531 8.96 -12.32 -2.71
C LEU A 531 8.74 -13.19 -3.98
N PRO A 532 7.53 -13.66 -4.25
CA PRO A 532 6.27 -13.17 -3.66
C PRO A 532 5.84 -13.86 -2.35
N VAL A 533 6.67 -14.72 -1.75
CA VAL A 533 6.34 -15.32 -0.44
C VAL A 533 6.52 -14.29 0.66
N LYS A 534 5.42 -13.83 1.25
CA LYS A 534 5.44 -13.07 2.50
C LYS A 534 5.55 -14.02 3.68
N ALA A 535 6.44 -13.74 4.61
CA ALA A 535 6.64 -14.49 5.83
C ALA A 535 6.16 -13.70 7.06
N ALA A 536 5.74 -14.40 8.10
CA ALA A 536 5.37 -13.83 9.39
C ALA A 536 5.71 -14.80 10.53
N VAL A 537 5.90 -14.26 11.73
CA VAL A 537 6.10 -14.96 13.02
C VAL A 537 6.99 -16.20 12.93
N PRO A 538 8.23 -16.07 12.51
CA PRO A 538 9.16 -17.19 12.47
C PRO A 538 9.50 -17.70 13.88
N ARG A 539 9.77 -19.02 14.00
CA ARG A 539 10.20 -19.66 15.25
C ARG A 539 11.29 -20.66 15.00
N TRP A 540 12.39 -20.57 15.77
CA TRP A 540 13.46 -21.53 15.77
C TRP A 540 13.02 -22.89 16.31
N SER A 541 13.42 -23.97 15.63
CA SER A 541 13.32 -25.29 16.23
C SER A 541 14.19 -25.43 17.48
N PRO A 542 13.82 -26.26 18.46
CA PRO A 542 14.61 -26.45 19.69
C PRO A 542 16.06 -26.93 19.44
N ASP A 543 16.30 -27.64 18.35
CA ASP A 543 17.64 -28.10 17.91
C ASP A 543 18.45 -27.05 17.14
N GLY A 544 17.82 -25.89 16.82
CA GLY A 544 18.45 -24.78 16.11
C GLY A 544 18.74 -25.02 14.62
N LYS A 545 18.18 -26.08 14.02
CA LYS A 545 18.47 -26.44 12.63
C LYS A 545 17.43 -25.94 11.63
N ARG A 546 16.23 -25.66 12.10
CA ARG A 546 15.09 -25.32 11.25
C ARG A 546 14.35 -24.10 11.82
N ILE A 547 13.62 -23.42 10.94
CA ILE A 547 12.74 -22.30 11.28
C ILE A 547 11.36 -22.62 10.70
N VAL A 548 10.32 -22.62 11.56
CA VAL A 548 8.93 -22.65 11.12
C VAL A 548 8.44 -21.20 10.99
N PHE A 549 7.62 -20.92 10.00
CA PHE A 549 7.03 -19.60 9.79
C PHE A 549 5.69 -19.71 9.10
N SER A 550 4.83 -18.71 9.28
CA SER A 550 3.63 -18.55 8.47
C SER A 550 4.02 -17.86 7.17
N GLY A 551 3.63 -18.42 6.03
CA GLY A 551 3.93 -17.90 4.71
C GLY A 551 2.69 -17.77 3.86
N SER A 552 2.61 -16.72 3.03
CA SER A 552 1.55 -16.52 2.05
C SER A 552 2.13 -16.02 0.72
N THR A 553 1.48 -16.39 -0.36
CA THR A 553 1.72 -15.81 -1.69
C THR A 553 0.45 -15.12 -2.18
N PRO A 554 0.54 -14.16 -3.12
CA PRO A 554 -0.62 -13.44 -3.62
C PRO A 554 -1.77 -14.37 -4.02
N GLY A 555 -2.95 -14.12 -3.46
CA GLY A 555 -4.16 -14.90 -3.73
C GLY A 555 -4.23 -16.30 -3.07
N LYS A 556 -3.31 -16.60 -2.17
CA LYS A 556 -3.30 -17.86 -1.41
C LYS A 556 -3.47 -17.60 0.09
N PRO A 557 -4.11 -18.50 0.84
CA PRO A 557 -4.18 -18.40 2.29
C PRO A 557 -2.79 -18.46 2.93
N TRP A 558 -2.70 -18.02 4.17
CA TRP A 558 -1.53 -18.22 5.00
C TRP A 558 -1.38 -19.71 5.35
N GLN A 559 -0.15 -20.21 5.22
CA GLN A 559 0.16 -21.61 5.47
C GLN A 559 1.43 -21.73 6.31
N ILE A 560 1.61 -22.88 6.94
CA ILE A 560 2.82 -23.14 7.75
C ILE A 560 3.90 -23.73 6.87
N PHE A 561 5.05 -23.06 6.88
CA PHE A 561 6.25 -23.48 6.17
C PHE A 561 7.38 -23.82 7.14
N LEU A 562 8.23 -24.73 6.72
CA LEU A 562 9.47 -25.10 7.38
C LEU A 562 10.65 -24.84 6.45
N ILE A 563 11.72 -24.23 6.96
CA ILE A 563 12.94 -23.98 6.19
C ILE A 563 14.18 -24.34 7.02
N PRO A 564 15.25 -24.92 6.41
CA PRO A 564 16.52 -25.07 7.09
C PRO A 564 17.10 -23.72 7.51
N ALA A 565 17.67 -23.65 8.69
CA ALA A 565 18.24 -22.39 9.21
C ALA A 565 19.41 -21.87 8.35
N ASP A 566 20.12 -22.77 7.64
CA ASP A 566 21.24 -22.43 6.75
C ASP A 566 20.79 -22.10 5.32
N GLY A 567 19.48 -21.97 5.09
CA GLY A 567 18.89 -21.70 3.80
C GLY A 567 18.45 -22.95 3.05
N GLY A 568 17.71 -22.78 1.98
CA GLY A 568 17.13 -23.83 1.18
C GLY A 568 15.72 -23.46 0.70
N SER A 569 15.00 -24.42 0.14
CA SER A 569 13.63 -24.23 -0.28
C SER A 569 12.68 -24.41 0.91
N PRO A 570 11.72 -23.47 1.13
CA PRO A 570 10.67 -23.66 2.13
C PRO A 570 9.80 -24.88 1.78
N GLU A 571 9.50 -25.71 2.77
CA GLU A 571 8.58 -26.82 2.71
C GLU A 571 7.24 -26.42 3.32
N GLN A 572 6.13 -26.48 2.57
CA GLN A 572 4.79 -26.33 3.12
C GLN A 572 4.43 -27.59 3.91
N LEU A 573 4.06 -27.44 5.20
CA LEU A 573 3.83 -28.57 6.08
C LEU A 573 2.46 -29.20 5.94
N ILE A 574 1.44 -28.37 5.76
CA ILE A 574 0.03 -28.77 5.66
C ILE A 574 -0.53 -28.18 4.37
N PRO A 575 -0.81 -28.98 3.34
CA PRO A 575 -1.50 -28.48 2.15
C PRO A 575 -3.00 -28.31 2.45
N GLY A 576 -3.52 -27.09 2.24
CA GLY A 576 -4.93 -26.77 2.51
C GLY A 576 -5.35 -25.45 1.87
N GLU A 577 -6.65 -25.14 1.97
CA GLU A 577 -7.24 -23.87 1.50
C GLU A 577 -7.64 -22.94 2.65
N ASN A 578 -7.44 -23.36 3.90
CA ASN A 578 -7.70 -22.58 5.10
C ASN A 578 -6.43 -21.84 5.54
N ASP A 579 -6.61 -20.73 6.25
CA ASP A 579 -5.50 -20.06 6.92
C ASP A 579 -4.98 -20.87 8.09
N GLU A 580 -3.68 -21.11 8.12
CA GLU A 580 -2.95 -21.78 9.19
C GLU A 580 -1.85 -20.86 9.69
N LEU A 581 -1.94 -20.45 10.93
CA LEU A 581 -1.19 -19.31 11.44
C LEU A 581 -0.45 -19.63 12.74
N ASP A 582 0.66 -18.89 12.90
CA ASP A 582 1.32 -18.66 14.18
C ASP A 582 1.78 -19.97 14.87
N ALA A 583 2.48 -20.81 14.09
CA ALA A 583 3.00 -22.08 14.55
C ALA A 583 4.08 -21.90 15.62
N ASN A 584 4.02 -22.74 16.66
CA ASN A 584 5.01 -22.80 17.75
C ASN A 584 5.44 -24.24 18.03
N TRP A 585 6.73 -24.43 18.30
CA TRP A 585 7.33 -25.73 18.54
C TRP A 585 6.97 -26.30 19.90
N SER A 586 6.74 -27.63 19.96
CA SER A 586 6.88 -28.35 21.21
C SER A 586 8.37 -28.34 21.67
N PRO A 587 8.64 -28.37 22.98
CA PRO A 587 10.02 -28.30 23.49
C PRO A 587 10.95 -29.44 23.06
N ASP A 588 10.38 -30.60 22.69
CA ASP A 588 11.09 -31.78 22.14
C ASP A 588 11.37 -31.65 20.62
N GLY A 589 10.68 -30.71 19.94
CA GLY A 589 10.80 -30.50 18.49
C GLY A 589 10.05 -31.50 17.63
N GLU A 590 9.20 -32.36 18.21
CA GLU A 590 8.46 -33.42 17.51
C GLU A 590 7.10 -32.95 16.99
N SER A 591 6.58 -31.84 17.51
CA SER A 591 5.25 -31.32 17.17
C SER A 591 5.24 -29.79 17.03
N LEU A 592 4.23 -29.30 16.30
CA LEU A 592 3.88 -27.88 16.22
C LEU A 592 2.45 -27.67 16.74
N VAL A 593 2.23 -26.62 17.52
CA VAL A 593 0.91 -26.09 17.81
C VAL A 593 0.68 -24.86 16.95
N PHE A 594 -0.54 -24.71 16.38
CA PHE A 594 -0.89 -23.58 15.50
C PHE A 594 -2.37 -23.25 15.57
N GLY A 595 -2.76 -22.09 15.08
CA GLY A 595 -4.16 -21.65 15.01
C GLY A 595 -4.65 -21.55 13.58
N GLU A 596 -5.96 -21.46 13.41
CA GLU A 596 -6.62 -20.96 12.21
C GLU A 596 -6.59 -19.42 12.19
N SER A 597 -7.20 -18.84 11.18
CA SER A 597 -7.41 -17.40 11.04
C SER A 597 -7.74 -16.76 12.39
N GLY A 598 -6.87 -15.88 12.86
CA GLY A 598 -7.07 -15.16 14.11
C GLY A 598 -8.33 -14.29 14.08
N TYR A 599 -8.84 -13.94 15.26
CA TYR A 599 -9.98 -13.02 15.44
C TYR A 599 -11.35 -13.53 14.98
N SER A 600 -11.55 -14.86 14.96
CA SER A 600 -12.87 -15.48 14.71
C SER A 600 -13.35 -16.29 15.91
N PRO A 601 -14.64 -16.15 16.31
CA PRO A 601 -15.23 -17.02 17.32
C PRO A 601 -15.26 -18.50 16.94
N SER A 602 -15.04 -18.84 15.67
CA SER A 602 -14.95 -20.21 15.16
C SER A 602 -13.54 -20.76 15.13
N SER A 603 -12.50 -19.94 15.33
CA SER A 603 -11.10 -20.38 15.34
C SER A 603 -10.85 -21.51 16.32
N SER A 604 -9.92 -22.38 16.00
CA SER A 604 -9.50 -23.50 16.85
C SER A 604 -8.00 -23.66 16.80
N ILE A 605 -7.46 -24.36 17.79
CA ILE A 605 -6.03 -24.66 17.89
C ILE A 605 -5.81 -26.12 17.50
N TYR A 606 -4.75 -26.35 16.72
CA TYR A 606 -4.36 -27.64 16.21
C TYR A 606 -2.95 -28.01 16.65
N VAL A 607 -2.69 -29.30 16.70
CA VAL A 607 -1.36 -29.88 16.91
C VAL A 607 -1.02 -30.74 15.71
N LEU A 608 0.11 -30.45 15.06
CA LEU A 608 0.72 -31.23 14.01
C LEU A 608 1.86 -32.07 14.58
N ASN A 609 1.78 -33.38 14.48
CA ASN A 609 2.94 -34.24 14.71
C ASN A 609 3.82 -34.28 13.45
N LEU A 610 5.06 -33.84 13.56
CA LEU A 610 5.95 -33.72 12.40
C LEU A 610 6.43 -35.05 11.82
N HIS A 611 6.43 -36.11 12.62
CA HIS A 611 6.84 -37.42 12.19
C HIS A 611 5.73 -38.14 11.42
N THR A 612 4.51 -38.15 11.98
CA THR A 612 3.36 -38.83 11.37
C THR A 612 2.58 -37.98 10.41
N ARG A 613 2.81 -36.66 10.39
CA ARG A 613 2.06 -35.65 9.63
C ARG A 613 0.56 -35.59 10.00
N GLN A 614 0.19 -36.14 11.14
CA GLN A 614 -1.20 -36.09 11.62
C GLN A 614 -1.48 -34.76 12.30
N VAL A 615 -2.62 -34.17 11.96
CA VAL A 615 -3.16 -32.95 12.58
C VAL A 615 -4.31 -33.38 13.49
N SER A 616 -4.32 -32.88 14.72
CA SER A 616 -5.40 -33.08 15.69
C SER A 616 -5.82 -31.75 16.29
N THR A 617 -7.12 -31.59 16.57
CA THR A 617 -7.65 -30.39 17.24
C THR A 617 -7.37 -30.48 18.74
N LEU A 618 -6.87 -29.40 19.33
CA LEU A 618 -6.72 -29.32 20.80
C LEU A 618 -8.10 -29.19 21.46
N PRO A 619 -8.47 -30.10 22.35
CA PRO A 619 -9.82 -30.12 22.94
C PRO A 619 -10.19 -28.81 23.63
N GLY A 620 -11.43 -28.31 23.43
CA GLY A 620 -11.95 -27.09 24.06
C GLY A 620 -11.35 -25.80 23.55
N SER A 621 -10.61 -25.80 22.45
CA SER A 621 -9.90 -24.61 21.91
C SER A 621 -10.75 -23.71 21.02
N LYS A 622 -12.05 -23.97 20.85
CA LYS A 622 -12.91 -23.13 20.00
C LYS A 622 -12.96 -21.67 20.52
N GLY A 623 -12.77 -20.73 19.64
CA GLY A 623 -12.67 -19.30 19.94
C GLY A 623 -11.28 -18.88 20.48
N LEU A 624 -10.27 -19.74 20.36
CA LEU A 624 -8.89 -19.44 20.77
C LEU A 624 -7.95 -19.35 19.57
N CYS A 625 -6.89 -18.55 19.73
CA CYS A 625 -5.87 -18.29 18.70
C CYS A 625 -4.48 -18.05 19.33
N SER A 626 -3.46 -17.91 18.49
CA SER A 626 -2.08 -17.55 18.87
C SER A 626 -1.48 -18.46 19.97
N PRO A 627 -1.44 -19.78 19.76
CA PRO A 627 -0.96 -20.72 20.78
C PRO A 627 0.56 -20.66 20.97
N ARG A 628 1.01 -20.83 22.22
CA ARG A 628 2.44 -20.98 22.56
C ARG A 628 2.64 -22.13 23.52
N TRP A 629 3.51 -23.06 23.17
CA TRP A 629 3.95 -24.13 24.04
C TRP A 629 4.88 -23.61 25.13
N SER A 630 4.68 -24.01 26.39
CA SER A 630 5.60 -23.65 27.46
C SER A 630 6.93 -24.41 27.32
N PRO A 631 8.08 -23.79 27.68
CA PRO A 631 9.39 -24.42 27.55
C PRO A 631 9.57 -25.71 28.35
N ASP A 632 8.76 -25.91 29.42
CA ASP A 632 8.76 -27.12 30.26
C ASP A 632 7.81 -28.22 29.76
N ALA A 633 7.19 -28.04 28.61
CA ALA A 633 6.23 -28.96 27.97
C ALA A 633 4.94 -29.21 28.78
N ARG A 634 4.64 -28.41 29.80
CA ARG A 634 3.49 -28.62 30.67
C ARG A 634 2.23 -27.93 30.19
N PHE A 635 2.38 -26.77 29.56
CA PHE A 635 1.25 -25.91 29.21
C PHE A 635 1.27 -25.46 27.75
N ILE A 636 0.09 -25.10 27.24
CA ILE A 636 -0.07 -24.30 26.04
C ILE A 636 -0.89 -23.05 26.45
N ASN A 637 -0.37 -21.84 26.29
CA ASN A 637 -1.20 -20.65 26.39
C ASN A 637 -1.81 -20.30 25.04
N ALA A 638 -2.95 -19.62 25.07
CA ALA A 638 -3.61 -19.07 23.89
C ALA A 638 -4.40 -17.82 24.26
N ASN A 639 -4.63 -16.96 23.27
CA ASN A 639 -5.53 -15.82 23.42
C ASN A 639 -6.96 -16.23 23.03
N ALA A 640 -7.96 -15.62 23.66
CA ALA A 640 -9.30 -15.58 23.07
C ALA A 640 -9.26 -14.81 21.74
N TYR A 641 -10.20 -15.05 20.84
CA TYR A 641 -10.25 -14.45 19.50
C TYR A 641 -10.25 -12.91 19.50
N ASP A 642 -10.73 -12.28 20.56
CA ASP A 642 -10.72 -10.82 20.77
C ASP A 642 -9.47 -10.32 21.49
N SER A 643 -8.54 -11.22 21.84
CA SER A 643 -7.32 -10.96 22.62
C SER A 643 -7.55 -10.34 24.02
N MET A 644 -8.79 -10.37 24.54
CA MET A 644 -9.14 -9.81 25.87
C MET A 644 -9.03 -10.82 27.00
N LYS A 645 -8.72 -12.08 26.68
CA LYS A 645 -8.51 -13.15 27.66
C LYS A 645 -7.28 -13.97 27.30
N LEU A 646 -6.49 -14.28 28.32
CA LEU A 646 -5.35 -15.19 28.24
C LEU A 646 -5.73 -16.53 28.88
N MET A 647 -5.65 -17.58 28.08
CA MET A 647 -6.04 -18.93 28.45
C MET A 647 -4.83 -19.84 28.57
N LEU A 648 -4.89 -20.79 29.48
CA LEU A 648 -3.85 -21.79 29.73
C LEU A 648 -4.43 -23.22 29.67
N PHE A 649 -3.88 -24.03 28.79
CA PHE A 649 -4.20 -25.45 28.69
C PHE A 649 -3.17 -26.28 29.46
N ASP A 650 -3.60 -27.05 30.48
CA ASP A 650 -2.72 -28.02 31.15
C ASP A 650 -2.73 -29.34 30.38
N LEU A 651 -1.58 -29.70 29.83
CA LEU A 651 -1.42 -30.90 28.99
C LEU A 651 -1.61 -32.21 29.79
N THR A 652 -1.45 -32.18 31.10
CA THR A 652 -1.68 -33.33 31.96
C THR A 652 -3.17 -33.47 32.34
N ALA A 653 -3.79 -32.35 32.76
CA ALA A 653 -5.17 -32.31 33.13
C ALA A 653 -6.17 -32.27 31.95
N GLN A 654 -5.67 -31.94 30.75
CA GLN A 654 -6.44 -31.76 29.49
C GLN A 654 -7.59 -30.73 29.65
N THR A 655 -7.35 -29.64 30.38
CA THR A 655 -8.35 -28.61 30.67
C THR A 655 -7.79 -27.20 30.44
N TRP A 656 -8.66 -26.28 30.01
CA TRP A 656 -8.38 -24.86 29.90
C TRP A 656 -8.76 -24.13 31.18
N SER A 657 -7.94 -23.14 31.55
CA SER A 657 -8.20 -22.15 32.59
C SER A 657 -7.94 -20.75 32.07
N GLU A 658 -8.77 -19.79 32.49
CA GLU A 658 -8.51 -18.36 32.29
C GLU A 658 -7.49 -17.91 33.33
N ILE A 659 -6.42 -17.24 32.89
CA ILE A 659 -5.34 -16.79 33.74
C ILE A 659 -5.17 -15.27 33.82
N ASP A 660 -5.73 -14.53 32.85
CA ASP A 660 -5.88 -13.08 32.88
C ASP A 660 -7.01 -12.63 31.96
N SER A 661 -7.65 -11.50 32.31
CA SER A 661 -8.68 -10.85 31.51
C SER A 661 -8.74 -9.35 31.80
N GLY A 662 -9.33 -8.59 30.87
CA GLY A 662 -9.47 -7.14 30.99
C GLY A 662 -8.32 -6.32 30.41
N HIS A 663 -7.27 -6.98 29.92
CA HIS A 663 -6.20 -6.39 29.16
C HIS A 663 -6.22 -6.92 27.72
N PHE A 664 -5.66 -6.16 26.80
CA PHE A 664 -5.35 -6.70 25.48
C PHE A 664 -4.02 -7.47 25.55
N HIS A 665 -4.00 -8.74 25.14
CA HIS A 665 -2.85 -9.61 25.23
C HIS A 665 -2.12 -9.67 23.87
N GLY A 666 -1.26 -8.66 23.60
CA GLY A 666 -0.44 -8.62 22.38
C GLY A 666 0.76 -9.56 22.47
N PHE A 667 0.85 -10.51 21.54
CA PHE A 667 2.01 -11.41 21.33
C PHE A 667 2.53 -12.04 22.62
N PRO A 668 1.76 -12.88 23.34
CA PRO A 668 2.23 -13.49 24.58
C PRO A 668 3.44 -14.39 24.32
N VAL A 669 4.47 -14.24 25.16
CA VAL A 669 5.76 -14.97 25.09
C VAL A 669 6.13 -15.53 26.44
N TRP A 670 6.53 -16.81 26.49
CA TRP A 670 7.02 -17.46 27.68
C TRP A 670 8.41 -16.96 28.08
N SER A 671 8.64 -16.81 29.41
CA SER A 671 10.01 -16.77 29.93
C SER A 671 10.70 -18.12 29.71
N LYS A 672 12.04 -18.12 29.59
CA LYS A 672 12.83 -19.37 29.39
C LYS A 672 12.66 -20.41 30.48
N ASP A 673 12.35 -19.99 31.72
CA ASP A 673 12.14 -20.84 32.88
C ASP A 673 10.66 -21.28 33.06
N ALA A 674 9.80 -20.99 32.10
CA ALA A 674 8.37 -21.29 32.08
C ALA A 674 7.57 -20.70 33.27
N LYS A 675 8.13 -19.75 34.04
CA LYS A 675 7.45 -19.20 35.23
C LYS A 675 6.57 -18.01 34.91
N TYR A 676 6.82 -17.31 33.80
CA TYR A 676 6.12 -16.09 33.43
C TYR A 676 5.67 -16.12 31.98
N LEU A 677 4.52 -15.50 31.72
CA LEU A 677 4.09 -15.05 30.41
C LEU A 677 4.23 -13.54 30.33
N TYR A 678 4.86 -13.04 29.27
CA TYR A 678 4.99 -11.62 28.96
C TYR A 678 4.08 -11.26 27.82
N PHE A 679 3.46 -10.08 27.88
CA PHE A 679 2.64 -9.53 26.81
C PHE A 679 2.61 -8.01 26.88
N SER A 680 2.20 -7.37 25.80
CA SER A 680 1.96 -5.93 25.75
C SER A 680 0.48 -5.62 25.57
N SER A 681 0.06 -4.41 25.99
CA SER A 681 -1.26 -3.88 25.75
C SER A 681 -1.17 -2.58 24.93
N PRO A 682 -1.08 -2.68 23.59
CA PRO A 682 -0.77 -1.54 22.73
C PRO A 682 -1.89 -0.49 22.65
N TYR A 683 -3.11 -0.85 23.04
CA TYR A 683 -4.24 0.09 23.10
C TYR A 683 -4.33 0.87 24.42
N GLU A 684 -3.58 0.46 25.43
CA GLU A 684 -3.50 1.21 26.69
C GLU A 684 -2.49 2.35 26.59
N LYS A 685 -2.75 3.45 27.31
CA LYS A 685 -1.87 4.62 27.34
C LYS A 685 -0.45 4.24 27.75
N GLY A 686 0.51 4.59 26.90
CA GLY A 686 1.92 4.32 27.10
C GLY A 686 2.38 2.92 26.71
N THR A 687 1.52 2.11 26.12
CA THR A 687 1.80 0.73 25.68
C THR A 687 2.54 -0.06 26.78
N PRO A 688 1.84 -0.42 27.86
CA PRO A 688 2.46 -1.15 28.97
C PRO A 688 2.86 -2.57 28.55
N PHE A 689 3.98 -3.03 29.12
CA PHE A 689 4.42 -4.41 29.10
C PHE A 689 4.18 -5.04 30.44
N PHE A 690 3.55 -6.19 30.43
CA PHE A 690 3.20 -6.98 31.60
C PHE A 690 3.98 -8.30 31.63
N ARG A 691 4.17 -8.84 32.82
CA ARG A 691 4.48 -10.25 33.04
C ARG A 691 3.50 -10.85 34.02
N LEU A 692 2.97 -11.99 33.67
CA LEU A 692 2.04 -12.78 34.48
C LEU A 692 2.76 -13.97 35.05
N ARG A 693 2.77 -14.13 36.36
CA ARG A 693 3.32 -15.33 37.01
C ARG A 693 2.32 -16.47 36.91
N VAL A 694 2.73 -17.58 36.30
CA VAL A 694 1.81 -18.70 36.02
C VAL A 694 1.33 -19.40 37.31
N ALA A 695 2.14 -19.45 38.36
CA ALA A 695 1.83 -20.19 39.59
C ALA A 695 0.68 -19.59 40.42
N ASP A 696 0.53 -18.27 40.42
CA ASP A 696 -0.44 -17.54 41.26
C ASP A 696 -1.21 -16.45 40.49
N HIS A 697 -1.04 -16.40 39.18
CA HIS A 697 -1.66 -15.44 38.26
C HIS A 697 -1.37 -13.97 38.64
N LYS A 698 -0.23 -13.70 39.32
CA LYS A 698 0.13 -12.35 39.69
C LYS A 698 0.63 -11.58 38.49
N LEU A 699 -0.09 -10.50 38.14
CA LEU A 699 0.27 -9.58 37.06
C LEU A 699 1.19 -8.48 37.59
N GLU A 700 2.28 -8.22 36.87
CA GLU A 700 3.23 -7.17 37.19
C GLU A 700 3.56 -6.34 35.93
N ARG A 701 3.53 -5.02 36.05
CA ARG A 701 3.95 -4.13 34.96
C ARG A 701 5.47 -4.05 34.94
N VAL A 702 6.09 -4.38 33.80
CA VAL A 702 7.54 -4.42 33.60
C VAL A 702 8.07 -3.09 33.05
N ALA A 703 7.39 -2.54 32.05
CA ALA A 703 7.79 -1.32 31.34
C ALA A 703 6.60 -0.62 30.74
N ASN A 704 6.79 0.68 30.39
CA ASN A 704 5.93 1.42 29.49
C ASN A 704 6.76 1.89 28.29
N ALA A 705 6.28 1.68 27.10
CA ALA A 705 7.00 2.12 25.89
C ALA A 705 7.05 3.65 25.78
N ASN A 706 5.95 4.34 26.08
CA ASN A 706 5.82 5.80 26.02
C ASN A 706 6.38 6.42 24.72
N LEU A 707 6.12 5.75 23.59
CA LEU A 707 6.67 6.14 22.30
C LEU A 707 5.78 7.22 21.65
N PRO A 708 6.38 8.27 21.07
CA PRO A 708 5.63 9.36 20.43
C PRO A 708 4.65 8.91 19.35
N ARG A 709 5.01 7.90 18.56
CA ARG A 709 4.19 7.33 17.48
C ARG A 709 3.68 5.92 17.77
N GLY A 710 3.96 5.39 18.96
CA GLY A 710 3.56 4.05 19.34
C GLY A 710 4.44 2.94 18.72
N VAL A 711 3.90 1.73 18.75
CA VAL A 711 4.49 0.53 18.15
C VAL A 711 4.00 0.42 16.71
N ALA A 712 4.90 0.10 15.77
CA ALA A 712 4.55 -0.09 14.38
C ALA A 712 3.59 -1.28 14.23
N TRP A 713 2.60 -1.13 13.35
CA TRP A 713 1.64 -2.18 13.04
C TRP A 713 2.17 -3.02 11.87
N GLY A 714 2.62 -4.21 12.23
CA GLY A 714 3.05 -5.21 11.28
C GLY A 714 1.90 -6.01 10.68
N ILE A 715 2.24 -7.14 10.07
CA ILE A 715 1.28 -8.00 9.34
C ILE A 715 0.12 -8.43 10.25
N TRP A 716 0.38 -8.71 11.53
CA TRP A 716 -0.63 -9.18 12.49
C TRP A 716 -0.76 -8.28 13.73
N GLY A 717 -0.57 -6.98 13.57
CA GLY A 717 -0.74 -6.00 14.63
C GLY A 717 0.58 -5.47 15.19
N ALA A 718 0.49 -4.80 16.35
CA ALA A 718 1.64 -4.21 17.02
C ALA A 718 2.55 -5.29 17.63
N TRP A 719 3.57 -5.70 16.88
CA TRP A 719 4.47 -6.77 17.31
C TRP A 719 5.30 -6.37 18.52
N THR A 720 5.35 -7.31 19.49
CA THR A 720 6.24 -7.25 20.65
C THR A 720 6.82 -8.65 20.92
N GLY A 721 7.99 -8.70 21.59
CA GLY A 721 8.69 -9.94 21.87
C GLY A 721 9.58 -9.84 23.09
N LEU A 722 10.42 -10.86 23.30
CA LEU A 722 11.44 -10.88 24.35
C LEU A 722 12.82 -11.14 23.76
N ALA A 723 13.82 -10.41 24.27
CA ALA A 723 15.21 -10.74 24.06
C ALA A 723 15.64 -11.98 24.88
N PRO A 724 16.82 -12.58 24.62
CA PRO A 724 17.28 -13.75 25.36
C PRO A 724 17.40 -13.59 26.88
N ASP A 725 17.51 -12.37 27.38
CA ASP A 725 17.53 -12.02 28.80
C ASP A 725 16.16 -11.72 29.43
N ASN A 726 15.07 -11.97 28.67
CA ASN A 726 13.68 -11.63 28.96
C ASN A 726 13.39 -10.12 28.99
N SER A 727 14.24 -9.27 28.44
CA SER A 727 13.90 -7.86 28.24
C SER A 727 12.89 -7.68 27.11
N PRO A 728 11.85 -6.82 27.27
CA PRO A 728 10.88 -6.53 26.23
C PRO A 728 11.51 -5.98 24.95
N LEU A 729 11.00 -6.46 23.81
CA LEU A 729 11.31 -5.97 22.46
C LEU A 729 10.04 -5.40 21.82
N LEU A 730 10.21 -4.38 20.99
CA LEU A 730 9.16 -3.81 20.17
C LEU A 730 9.71 -3.21 18.87
N LEU A 731 8.83 -2.97 17.92
CA LEU A 731 9.11 -2.20 16.73
C LEU A 731 8.51 -0.79 16.88
N ARG A 732 9.35 0.24 17.12
CA ARG A 732 8.91 1.64 17.18
C ARG A 732 8.51 2.11 15.78
N ASP A 733 7.35 2.74 15.66
CA ASP A 733 6.92 3.34 14.38
C ASP A 733 7.78 4.58 14.05
N THR A 734 8.46 4.51 12.90
CA THR A 734 9.23 5.60 12.30
C THR A 734 8.76 5.90 10.87
N SER A 735 7.55 5.45 10.51
CA SER A 735 6.94 5.66 9.20
C SER A 735 6.85 7.15 8.88
N MET A 736 6.98 7.49 7.63
CA MET A 736 6.69 8.84 7.13
C MET A 736 5.27 8.90 6.59
N GLN A 737 4.51 9.89 7.03
CA GLN A 737 3.13 10.12 6.62
C GLN A 737 2.95 11.60 6.31
N GLU A 738 2.77 11.90 5.02
CA GLU A 738 2.63 13.27 4.56
C GLU A 738 1.49 13.42 3.55
N ILE A 739 0.89 14.59 3.49
CA ILE A 739 -0.13 14.90 2.48
C ILE A 739 0.57 15.21 1.15
N TYR A 740 0.07 14.61 0.09
CA TYR A 740 0.50 14.84 -1.30
C TYR A 740 -0.67 15.36 -2.14
N ALA A 741 -0.34 16.21 -3.10
CA ALA A 741 -1.21 16.56 -4.21
C ALA A 741 -0.73 15.84 -5.47
N LEU A 742 -1.62 15.11 -6.12
CA LEU A 742 -1.39 14.45 -7.40
C LEU A 742 -2.05 15.30 -8.49
N ASP A 743 -1.25 15.90 -9.38
CA ASP A 743 -1.79 16.58 -10.56
C ASP A 743 -2.28 15.52 -11.55
N VAL A 744 -3.58 15.48 -11.86
CA VAL A 744 -4.20 14.43 -12.67
C VAL A 744 -4.69 14.99 -13.99
N GLN A 745 -4.32 14.32 -15.08
CA GLN A 745 -4.90 14.55 -16.39
C GLN A 745 -6.06 13.54 -16.61
N TRP A 746 -7.27 14.08 -16.63
CA TRP A 746 -8.46 13.32 -16.99
C TRP A 746 -8.66 13.36 -18.50
N PRO A 747 -9.05 12.26 -19.16
CA PRO A 747 -9.34 12.20 -20.59
C PRO A 747 -10.59 12.97 -21.01
#